data_06af89cab9b6314851fe4fd9e3748ccd
#
_entry.id   06af89cab9b6314851fe4fd9e3748ccd
#
_cell.length_a   1.000
_cell.length_b   1.000
_cell.length_c   1.000
_cell.angle_alpha   90.00
_cell.angle_beta   90.00
_cell.angle_gamma   90.00
#
_symmetry.space_group_name_H-M   'P 1'
#
loop_
_entity.id
_entity.type
_entity.pdbx_description
1 polymer ?
#
loop_
_entity_poly.entity_id
_entity_poly.type
_entity_poly.pdbx_seq_one_letter_code
_entity_poly.pdbx_strand_id
1 'polypeptide(L)'
;MNHCGAPSCASGRANREPLFRFPRDPDRCKKWVEKCHREDLKNKSPEQLYRYHRLCGKHFEASLIDGDLQNRVLKDDAIPTIFDVPSQPQNGQLKRGKDTAKDDEKESKVKKKVRKTQAETKKDDVQTVPEDDEYKEYLKTLFEVLVLLGGQNIPLKGSVDDKQDSLTSSNFQALLEYRMNAGDEGLKKKYESDPEKKEFCSSAQLNQLIEVCEEFIRKELLEEVSKNTYFSLVTDDLVKISEEWLLPVFLRYVDQTNCQRERFFGFLSFEGDGEALAERLLSQLTDGWGLNMEHCRGQAHSCSDTHFSKIKAFATKLTEKYPMAVLTPRSTCALNISLASSMVLSGVQLVMHTFKKIESFFSHSPSLQLELEHAISIFYPDKEDKANELKEICRTSWTTKHDAFEVAVDILESLLLCVDSVHDNEDMRWSDHVTHEALELSKALADFEFVMALVVLKNTLSLTRAFGKNVQGSAADAHLAANSLKAVLHCLTEVSDNIDVYHEFWHDEAVNLAAALEIPCKVPRSFLRKQAESGATVRPESYYKEHLSVPLVNHIMKEMNDLFCENHLKALRCLSLVPAVIEQNKSAEPEEENVQMYKNDIPNAGTLPAELHCWWVKWSHKGKGEAVPSTLHETLQLADVKFFPNMLAVLRVMGTLPTFTLESSCDVAYRRYKMYMENTPDKFRSKSLALLNINYDAKHDLDSMVEAYMKTYPNRESV
;
A
#
# COMPACT_ATOMS: atom_id res chain seq x y z
N MET A 1 0.82 26.88 12.19
CA MET A 1 -0.11 27.95 12.60
C MET A 1 -0.76 28.57 11.37
N ASN A 2 -2.10 28.59 11.32
CA ASN A 2 -2.88 29.01 10.14
C ASN A 2 -3.50 30.40 10.30
N HIS A 3 -3.01 31.21 11.27
CA HIS A 3 -3.54 32.52 11.60
C HIS A 3 -2.46 33.59 11.60
N CYS A 4 -2.89 34.85 11.39
CA CYS A 4 -2.01 36.02 11.48
C CYS A 4 -1.57 36.26 12.93
N GLY A 5 -0.28 36.56 13.12
CA GLY A 5 0.30 36.84 14.42
C GLY A 5 0.17 38.29 14.88
N ALA A 6 -0.49 39.19 14.14
CA ALA A 6 -0.72 40.57 14.54
C ALA A 6 -1.83 40.64 15.60
N PRO A 7 -1.72 41.54 16.62
CA PRO A 7 -2.78 41.75 17.60
C PRO A 7 -4.12 42.09 16.94
N SER A 8 -5.20 41.51 17.44
CA SER A 8 -6.57 41.77 16.96
C SER A 8 -6.86 41.39 15.50
N CYS A 9 -5.94 40.71 14.80
CA CYS A 9 -6.15 40.26 13.43
C CYS A 9 -6.69 38.83 13.37
N ALA A 10 -7.95 38.67 12.96
CA ALA A 10 -8.60 37.37 12.80
C ALA A 10 -8.34 36.70 11.44
N SER A 11 -7.41 37.22 10.62
CA SER A 11 -7.13 36.71 9.28
C SER A 11 -6.31 35.40 9.37
N GLY A 12 -6.73 34.39 8.60
CA GLY A 12 -6.08 33.09 8.49
C GLY A 12 -6.28 32.45 7.14
N ARG A 13 -5.78 31.22 6.93
CA ARG A 13 -5.95 30.46 5.69
C ARG A 13 -7.41 30.28 5.27
N ALA A 14 -8.33 30.19 6.24
CA ALA A 14 -9.75 30.08 5.97
C ALA A 14 -10.33 31.28 5.21
N ASN A 15 -9.74 32.47 5.32
CA ASN A 15 -10.21 33.69 4.68
C ASN A 15 -9.48 33.98 3.33
N ARG A 16 -8.71 33.02 2.78
CA ARG A 16 -7.91 33.14 1.55
C ARG A 16 -6.89 34.27 1.53
N GLU A 17 -6.52 34.81 2.69
CA GLU A 17 -5.50 35.85 2.79
C GLU A 17 -4.10 35.23 2.76
N PRO A 18 -3.13 35.78 1.98
CA PRO A 18 -1.75 35.28 1.97
C PRO A 18 -1.11 35.51 3.33
N LEU A 19 -0.40 34.50 3.82
CA LEU A 19 0.32 34.54 5.09
C LEU A 19 1.83 34.49 4.84
N PHE A 20 2.57 35.52 5.22
CA PHE A 20 4.00 35.67 5.01
C PHE A 20 4.76 35.37 6.29
N ARG A 21 5.88 34.65 6.18
CA ARG A 21 6.75 34.31 7.31
C ARG A 21 7.60 35.51 7.73
N PHE A 22 7.93 35.59 9.03
CA PHE A 22 8.94 36.54 9.48
C PHE A 22 10.28 36.30 8.76
N PRO A 23 11.02 37.36 8.39
CA PRO A 23 12.30 37.19 7.70
C PRO A 23 13.36 36.57 8.61
N ARG A 24 14.30 35.78 8.01
CA ARG A 24 15.45 35.24 8.74
C ARG A 24 16.54 36.28 8.99
N ASP A 25 16.57 37.32 8.18
CA ASP A 25 17.50 38.45 8.40
C ASP A 25 17.21 39.12 9.73
N PRO A 26 18.19 39.23 10.65
CA PRO A 26 17.98 39.73 12.00
C PRO A 26 17.49 41.18 12.06
N ASP A 27 17.99 42.06 11.21
CA ASP A 27 17.66 43.48 11.22
C ASP A 27 16.23 43.69 10.71
N ARG A 28 15.87 43.02 9.64
CA ARG A 28 14.53 43.04 9.06
C ARG A 28 13.51 42.37 9.99
N CYS A 29 13.88 41.26 10.61
CA CYS A 29 13.05 40.56 11.58
C CYS A 29 12.72 41.44 12.79
N LYS A 30 13.73 42.15 13.32
CA LYS A 30 13.57 43.10 14.43
C LYS A 30 12.61 44.23 14.09
N LYS A 31 12.73 44.81 12.87
CA LYS A 31 11.78 45.83 12.37
C LYS A 31 10.36 45.30 12.29
N TRP A 32 10.15 44.04 11.88
CA TRP A 32 8.82 43.42 11.85
C TRP A 32 8.24 43.24 13.25
N VAL A 33 9.05 42.78 14.22
CA VAL A 33 8.65 42.61 15.63
C VAL A 33 8.26 43.96 16.26
N GLU A 34 9.06 45.01 16.02
CA GLU A 34 8.77 46.36 16.50
C GLU A 34 7.45 46.92 15.96
N LYS A 35 7.17 46.70 14.67
CA LYS A 35 5.95 47.16 14.02
C LYS A 35 4.70 46.38 14.44
N CYS A 36 4.84 45.12 14.83
CA CYS A 36 3.73 44.29 15.32
C CYS A 36 3.23 44.66 16.73
N HIS A 37 3.96 45.50 17.47
CA HIS A 37 3.65 45.88 18.86
C HIS A 37 3.38 44.70 19.80
N ARG A 38 4.11 43.56 19.57
CA ARG A 38 4.02 42.34 20.39
C ARG A 38 5.25 42.15 21.23
N GLU A 39 5.11 42.43 22.55
CA GLU A 39 6.18 42.31 23.52
C GLU A 39 6.71 40.88 23.66
N ASP A 40 5.84 39.88 23.53
CA ASP A 40 6.14 38.45 23.61
C ASP A 40 7.05 37.92 22.47
N LEU A 41 7.13 38.67 21.39
CA LEU A 41 8.01 38.31 20.25
C LEU A 41 9.43 38.88 20.37
N LYS A 42 9.67 39.85 21.25
CA LYS A 42 10.98 40.52 21.38
C LYS A 42 12.11 39.59 21.85
N ASN A 43 11.75 38.55 22.61
CA ASN A 43 12.72 37.60 23.15
C ASN A 43 12.95 36.38 22.30
N LYS A 44 12.31 36.28 21.12
CA LYS A 44 12.45 35.13 20.22
C LYS A 44 13.52 35.39 19.16
N SER A 45 14.29 34.34 18.81
CA SER A 45 15.27 34.44 17.75
C SER A 45 14.60 34.61 16.36
N PRO A 46 15.27 35.23 15.38
CA PRO A 46 14.75 35.33 14.01
C PRO A 46 14.35 33.98 13.40
N GLU A 47 15.07 32.92 13.72
CA GLU A 47 14.79 31.58 13.25
C GLU A 47 13.50 31.02 13.86
N GLN A 48 13.25 31.24 15.15
CA GLN A 48 12.01 30.88 15.84
C GLN A 48 10.81 31.65 15.25
N LEU A 49 11.00 32.96 14.99
CA LEU A 49 9.95 33.80 14.39
C LEU A 49 9.64 33.37 12.97
N TYR A 50 10.63 33.05 12.16
CA TYR A 50 10.47 32.52 10.80
C TYR A 50 9.67 31.20 10.78
N ARG A 51 9.95 30.30 11.74
CA ARG A 51 9.29 28.98 11.81
C ARG A 51 7.85 29.06 12.29
N TYR A 52 7.57 29.87 13.29
CA TYR A 52 6.33 29.78 14.06
C TYR A 52 5.37 30.96 13.90
N HIS A 53 5.82 32.09 13.35
CA HIS A 53 4.99 33.28 13.25
C HIS A 53 4.81 33.75 11.80
N ARG A 54 3.62 34.29 11.51
CA ARG A 54 3.25 34.79 10.18
C ARG A 54 2.39 36.03 10.30
N LEU A 55 2.50 36.94 9.30
CA LEU A 55 1.60 38.08 9.15
C LEU A 55 0.81 37.94 7.85
N CYS A 56 -0.46 38.31 7.84
CA CYS A 56 -1.26 38.29 6.62
C CYS A 56 -0.95 39.52 5.74
N GLY A 57 -1.30 39.43 4.46
CA GLY A 57 -1.05 40.48 3.47
C GLY A 57 -1.65 41.84 3.80
N LYS A 58 -2.66 41.89 4.69
CA LYS A 58 -3.31 43.13 5.11
C LYS A 58 -2.40 44.11 5.89
N HIS A 59 -1.28 43.59 6.43
CA HIS A 59 -0.32 44.39 7.19
C HIS A 59 0.77 45.02 6.32
N PHE A 60 0.72 44.78 5.00
CA PHE A 60 1.69 45.28 4.04
C PHE A 60 0.97 46.16 2.99
N GLU A 61 1.64 47.18 2.53
CA GLU A 61 1.17 47.94 1.39
C GLU A 61 1.11 47.08 0.11
N ALA A 62 0.09 47.27 -0.72
CA ALA A 62 -0.12 46.46 -1.90
C ALA A 62 1.09 46.50 -2.88
N SER A 63 1.84 47.61 -2.87
CA SER A 63 3.07 47.80 -3.65
C SER A 63 4.23 46.92 -3.27
N LEU A 64 4.19 46.29 -2.06
CA LEU A 64 5.19 45.40 -1.51
C LEU A 64 4.87 43.92 -1.74
N ILE A 65 3.74 43.63 -2.37
CA ILE A 65 3.30 42.24 -2.65
C ILE A 65 3.26 42.05 -4.17
N ASP A 66 4.13 41.21 -4.69
CA ASP A 66 4.19 40.85 -6.10
C ASP A 66 3.49 39.49 -6.35
N GLY A 67 2.99 39.27 -7.59
CA GLY A 67 2.43 37.99 -8.04
C GLY A 67 0.90 37.96 -8.15
N ASP A 68 0.36 36.92 -8.78
CA ASP A 68 -1.06 36.70 -8.99
C ASP A 68 -1.76 36.13 -7.74
N LEU A 69 -3.10 36.09 -7.75
CA LEU A 69 -3.96 35.66 -6.63
C LEU A 69 -3.54 34.29 -6.01
N GLN A 70 -2.84 33.44 -6.75
CA GLN A 70 -2.41 32.12 -6.30
C GLN A 70 -0.95 32.06 -5.83
N ASN A 71 -0.07 32.99 -6.28
CA ASN A 71 1.36 32.99 -5.98
C ASN A 71 1.85 34.39 -5.56
N ARG A 72 1.34 34.91 -4.43
CA ARG A 72 1.76 36.20 -3.89
C ARG A 72 3.05 36.08 -3.09
N VAL A 73 4.05 36.89 -3.43
CA VAL A 73 5.37 36.91 -2.76
C VAL A 73 5.63 38.35 -2.27
N LEU A 74 6.23 38.49 -1.08
CA LEU A 74 6.68 39.77 -0.57
C LEU A 74 8.03 40.15 -1.19
N LYS A 75 8.21 41.43 -1.49
CA LYS A 75 9.52 41.98 -1.86
C LYS A 75 10.54 41.82 -0.73
N ASP A 76 11.80 41.72 -1.11
CA ASP A 76 12.88 41.45 -0.15
C ASP A 76 13.10 42.57 0.90
N ASP A 77 12.62 43.78 0.65
CA ASP A 77 12.69 44.94 1.54
C ASP A 77 11.34 45.20 2.28
N ALA A 78 10.31 44.41 2.07
CA ALA A 78 8.98 44.63 2.63
C ALA A 78 8.98 44.65 4.18
N ILE A 79 8.42 45.71 4.76
CA ILE A 79 8.18 45.89 6.19
C ILE A 79 6.67 46.12 6.38
N PRO A 80 6.03 45.50 7.37
CA PRO A 80 4.61 45.71 7.66
C PRO A 80 4.38 47.11 8.24
N THR A 81 3.42 47.83 7.68
CA THR A 81 3.13 49.24 8.05
C THR A 81 1.68 49.46 8.48
N ILE A 82 0.79 48.53 8.18
CA ILE A 82 -0.65 48.68 8.38
C ILE A 82 -1.10 47.86 9.61
N PHE A 83 -1.30 48.56 10.73
CA PHE A 83 -1.83 47.98 11.99
C PHE A 83 -2.89 48.90 12.55
N ASP A 84 -4.07 48.36 12.88
CA ASP A 84 -5.10 49.10 13.60
C ASP A 84 -4.62 49.28 15.05
N VAL A 85 -4.41 50.53 15.45
CA VAL A 85 -4.06 50.87 16.83
C VAL A 85 -5.35 50.87 17.67
N PRO A 86 -5.52 50.07 18.72
CA PRO A 86 -6.70 50.15 19.55
C PRO A 86 -6.64 51.42 20.40
N SER A 87 -7.48 52.41 20.10
CA SER A 87 -7.83 53.48 21.02
C SER A 87 -8.65 52.89 22.19
N GLN A 88 -8.32 53.32 23.43
CA GLN A 88 -8.93 52.89 24.68
C GLN A 88 -10.46 53.06 24.70
N PRO A 89 -11.21 52.25 25.47
CA PRO A 89 -12.67 52.24 25.44
C PRO A 89 -13.28 53.38 26.20
N GLN A 90 -14.17 54.15 25.53
CA GLN A 90 -15.22 54.93 26.18
C GLN A 90 -16.58 54.32 25.89
N ASN A 91 -17.31 54.08 26.97
CA ASN A 91 -18.71 53.66 27.01
C ASN A 91 -19.68 54.58 26.24
N GLY A 92 -20.66 53.97 25.57
CA GLY A 92 -21.87 54.76 25.21
C GLY A 92 -22.67 54.17 24.06
N GLN A 93 -23.66 53.38 24.44
CA GLN A 93 -25.01 53.22 23.87
C GLN A 93 -25.32 53.43 22.39
N LEU A 94 -25.92 52.37 21.85
CA LEU A 94 -27.05 52.30 20.89
C LEU A 94 -27.47 53.57 20.14
N LYS A 95 -27.56 53.43 18.80
CA LYS A 95 -28.83 53.66 18.06
C LYS A 95 -28.78 53.11 16.62
N ARG A 96 -29.89 52.46 16.29
CA ARG A 96 -30.28 52.06 14.93
C ARG A 96 -30.51 53.31 14.05
N GLY A 97 -30.22 53.19 12.79
CA GLY A 97 -30.67 54.14 11.75
C GLY A 97 -30.50 53.49 10.37
N LYS A 98 -31.64 53.19 9.76
CA LYS A 98 -31.85 52.85 8.37
C LYS A 98 -31.59 54.09 7.51
N ASP A 99 -31.22 53.82 6.26
CA ASP A 99 -31.86 54.29 5.00
C ASP A 99 -30.85 54.70 3.92
N THR A 100 -31.09 54.05 2.81
CA THR A 100 -31.41 54.47 1.43
C THR A 100 -30.32 55.08 0.55
N ALA A 101 -29.94 54.30 -0.44
CA ALA A 101 -30.23 54.47 -1.91
C ALA A 101 -29.56 55.64 -2.67
N LYS A 102 -28.96 55.31 -3.71
CA LYS A 102 -29.16 55.66 -5.14
C LYS A 102 -27.87 55.82 -5.92
N ASP A 103 -27.84 55.03 -6.98
CA ASP A 103 -27.61 55.32 -8.41
C ASP A 103 -26.37 56.09 -8.85
N ASP A 104 -25.60 55.50 -9.74
CA ASP A 104 -25.66 55.83 -11.17
C ASP A 104 -24.80 54.94 -12.06
N GLU A 105 -25.40 54.62 -13.19
CA GLU A 105 -24.98 53.88 -14.38
C GLU A 105 -23.65 54.37 -15.02
N LYS A 106 -22.97 53.48 -15.72
CA LYS A 106 -22.73 53.65 -17.16
C LYS A 106 -22.26 52.39 -17.88
N GLU A 107 -23.01 52.11 -18.92
CA GLU A 107 -22.86 51.08 -19.96
C GLU A 107 -21.52 51.12 -20.71
N SER A 108 -21.10 49.93 -21.21
CA SER A 108 -20.66 49.85 -22.61
C SER A 108 -20.97 48.48 -23.21
N LYS A 109 -21.79 48.51 -24.24
CA LYS A 109 -22.22 47.41 -25.10
C LYS A 109 -21.13 47.00 -26.08
N VAL A 110 -20.91 45.69 -26.24
CA VAL A 110 -20.39 45.15 -27.50
C VAL A 110 -21.32 44.05 -27.99
N LYS A 111 -21.97 44.32 -29.11
CA LYS A 111 -22.84 43.42 -29.86
C LYS A 111 -22.01 42.36 -30.60
N LYS A 112 -22.42 41.11 -30.55
CA LYS A 112 -22.16 40.15 -31.63
C LYS A 112 -23.46 39.51 -32.10
N LYS A 113 -23.71 39.71 -33.42
CA LYS A 113 -24.82 39.21 -34.20
C LYS A 113 -24.96 37.70 -34.15
N VAL A 114 -26.16 37.22 -33.89
CA VAL A 114 -26.62 35.89 -34.22
C VAL A 114 -27.50 35.95 -35.44
N ARG A 115 -27.11 35.21 -36.49
CA ARG A 115 -27.92 34.97 -37.68
C ARG A 115 -29.06 34.02 -37.31
N LYS A 116 -30.29 34.45 -37.52
CA LYS A 116 -31.48 33.61 -37.61
C LYS A 116 -31.44 32.87 -38.94
N THR A 117 -31.49 31.54 -38.90
CA THR A 117 -31.98 30.73 -40.00
C THR A 117 -33.30 30.12 -39.54
N GLN A 118 -34.35 30.42 -40.28
CA GLN A 118 -35.65 29.80 -40.17
C GLN A 118 -35.52 28.33 -40.59
N ALA A 119 -36.01 27.40 -39.76
CA ALA A 119 -36.31 26.04 -40.18
C ALA A 119 -37.74 25.73 -39.79
N GLU A 120 -38.39 25.20 -40.78
CA GLU A 120 -39.83 24.86 -40.84
C GLU A 120 -40.19 23.81 -39.77
N THR A 121 -41.33 24.03 -39.18
CA THR A 121 -42.03 23.07 -38.31
C THR A 121 -42.39 21.82 -39.09
N LYS A 122 -41.67 20.74 -38.90
CA LYS A 122 -42.18 19.38 -39.07
C LYS A 122 -42.67 18.88 -37.73
N LYS A 123 -43.92 18.52 -37.67
CA LYS A 123 -44.49 17.69 -36.61
C LYS A 123 -43.74 16.35 -36.64
N ASP A 124 -42.86 16.16 -35.69
CA ASP A 124 -42.28 14.84 -35.43
C ASP A 124 -43.26 14.05 -34.55
N ASP A 125 -43.62 12.89 -35.05
CA ASP A 125 -44.27 11.84 -34.32
C ASP A 125 -43.44 11.57 -33.06
N VAL A 126 -44.05 11.75 -31.90
CA VAL A 126 -43.52 11.26 -30.64
C VAL A 126 -43.59 9.72 -30.73
N GLN A 127 -42.53 9.06 -31.19
CA GLN A 127 -42.34 7.66 -30.94
C GLN A 127 -42.27 7.50 -29.43
N THR A 128 -43.27 6.88 -28.85
CA THR A 128 -43.21 6.35 -27.47
C THR A 128 -42.10 5.32 -27.42
N VAL A 129 -40.97 5.72 -26.80
CA VAL A 129 -39.89 4.79 -26.45
C VAL A 129 -40.50 3.68 -25.58
N PRO A 130 -40.27 2.39 -25.87
CA PRO A 130 -40.79 1.32 -25.01
C PRO A 130 -40.37 1.55 -23.56
N GLU A 131 -41.23 1.29 -22.58
CA GLU A 131 -40.92 1.43 -21.13
C GLU A 131 -39.62 0.69 -20.73
N ASP A 132 -39.26 -0.36 -21.44
CA ASP A 132 -38.00 -1.08 -21.26
C ASP A 132 -36.77 -0.26 -21.62
N ASP A 133 -36.82 0.58 -22.65
CA ASP A 133 -35.66 1.40 -23.06
C ASP A 133 -35.46 2.59 -22.13
N GLU A 134 -36.53 3.20 -21.60
CA GLU A 134 -36.43 4.26 -20.59
C GLU A 134 -35.83 3.70 -19.27
N TYR A 135 -36.22 2.49 -18.87
CA TYR A 135 -35.69 1.85 -17.67
C TYR A 135 -34.20 1.45 -17.83
N LYS A 136 -33.79 1.01 -19.02
CA LYS A 136 -32.39 0.73 -19.33
C LYS A 136 -31.51 1.97 -19.21
N GLU A 137 -31.93 3.11 -19.78
CA GLU A 137 -31.22 4.38 -19.69
C GLU A 137 -31.12 4.86 -18.24
N TYR A 138 -32.17 4.71 -17.45
CA TYR A 138 -32.14 5.00 -16.03
C TYR A 138 -31.13 4.12 -15.29
N LEU A 139 -31.12 2.79 -15.48
CA LEU A 139 -30.16 1.88 -14.88
C LEU A 139 -28.74 2.21 -15.30
N LYS A 140 -28.53 2.54 -16.57
CA LYS A 140 -27.23 2.95 -17.12
C LYS A 140 -26.67 4.14 -16.38
N THR A 141 -27.51 5.14 -16.12
CA THR A 141 -27.14 6.31 -15.34
C THR A 141 -26.74 5.98 -13.90
N LEU A 142 -27.46 5.04 -13.26
CA LEU A 142 -27.09 4.57 -11.91
C LEU A 142 -25.73 3.85 -11.92
N PHE A 143 -25.48 2.99 -12.89
CA PHE A 143 -24.20 2.31 -13.04
C PHE A 143 -23.04 3.28 -13.34
N GLU A 144 -23.25 4.28 -14.21
CA GLU A 144 -22.23 5.30 -14.49
C GLU A 144 -21.79 6.04 -13.21
N VAL A 145 -22.76 6.44 -12.38
CA VAL A 145 -22.48 7.13 -11.12
C VAL A 145 -21.77 6.19 -10.12
N LEU A 146 -22.22 4.94 -10.02
CA LEU A 146 -21.62 3.95 -9.15
C LEU A 146 -20.17 3.64 -9.53
N VAL A 147 -19.92 3.41 -10.82
CA VAL A 147 -18.56 3.14 -11.36
C VAL A 147 -17.66 4.36 -11.16
N LEU A 148 -18.16 5.58 -11.36
CA LEU A 148 -17.40 6.80 -11.11
C LEU A 148 -17.00 6.92 -9.63
N LEU A 149 -17.96 6.77 -8.71
CA LEU A 149 -17.69 6.90 -7.27
C LEU A 149 -16.74 5.80 -6.78
N GLY A 150 -16.99 4.55 -7.18
CA GLY A 150 -16.13 3.42 -6.84
C GLY A 150 -14.72 3.57 -7.41
N GLY A 151 -14.61 3.89 -8.69
CA GLY A 151 -13.32 4.10 -9.37
C GLY A 151 -12.48 5.23 -8.76
N GLN A 152 -13.12 6.29 -8.27
CA GLN A 152 -12.46 7.43 -7.62
C GLN A 152 -12.31 7.28 -6.09
N ASN A 153 -12.68 6.13 -5.51
CA ASN A 153 -12.67 5.88 -4.07
C ASN A 153 -13.47 6.93 -3.27
N ILE A 154 -14.61 7.35 -3.80
CA ILE A 154 -15.51 8.27 -3.12
C ILE A 154 -16.55 7.41 -2.38
N PRO A 155 -16.69 7.56 -1.04
CA PRO A 155 -17.67 6.80 -0.27
C PRO A 155 -19.09 7.03 -0.80
N LEU A 156 -19.89 5.97 -0.92
CA LEU A 156 -21.29 6.10 -1.34
C LEU A 156 -22.13 6.84 -0.30
N LYS A 157 -21.88 6.57 0.99
CA LYS A 157 -22.49 7.31 2.10
C LYS A 157 -21.76 8.63 2.34
N GLY A 158 -22.48 9.65 2.77
CA GLY A 158 -21.94 10.98 3.09
C GLY A 158 -21.18 11.03 4.42
N SER A 159 -21.14 12.19 5.06
CA SER A 159 -20.43 12.44 6.32
C SER A 159 -20.97 11.59 7.49
N VAL A 160 -20.08 11.27 8.44
CA VAL A 160 -20.29 10.32 9.55
C VAL A 160 -21.30 10.78 10.60
N ASP A 161 -21.64 12.05 10.61
CA ASP A 161 -22.54 12.64 11.62
C ASP A 161 -24.03 12.40 11.33
N ASP A 162 -24.35 11.83 10.17
CA ASP A 162 -25.73 11.50 9.83
C ASP A 162 -26.16 10.19 10.52
N LYS A 163 -26.88 10.37 11.63
CA LYS A 163 -27.48 9.26 12.40
C LYS A 163 -28.63 8.54 11.65
N GLN A 164 -28.95 8.99 10.44
CA GLN A 164 -29.98 8.37 9.60
C GLN A 164 -29.30 7.58 8.48
N ASP A 165 -29.65 6.30 8.39
CA ASP A 165 -29.24 5.36 7.31
C ASP A 165 -29.91 5.69 5.96
N SER A 166 -30.30 6.96 5.74
CA SER A 166 -30.97 7.44 4.54
C SER A 166 -29.97 7.71 3.42
N LEU A 167 -30.28 7.23 2.22
CA LEU A 167 -29.55 7.57 0.99
C LEU A 167 -29.63 9.05 0.61
N THR A 168 -30.59 9.80 1.17
CA THR A 168 -30.83 11.21 0.81
C THR A 168 -29.68 12.15 1.10
N SER A 169 -28.76 11.78 2.01
CA SER A 169 -27.54 12.56 2.32
C SER A 169 -26.27 11.91 1.77
N SER A 170 -26.38 10.92 0.88
CA SER A 170 -25.22 10.20 0.34
C SER A 170 -24.56 10.92 -0.85
N ASN A 171 -23.28 10.67 -1.07
CA ASN A 171 -22.56 11.15 -2.25
C ASN A 171 -23.18 10.60 -3.55
N PHE A 172 -23.70 9.38 -3.51
CA PHE A 172 -24.38 8.75 -4.63
C PHE A 172 -25.64 9.55 -5.01
N GLN A 173 -26.50 9.86 -4.05
CA GLN A 173 -27.70 10.64 -4.24
C GLN A 173 -27.36 12.05 -4.75
N ALA A 174 -26.39 12.74 -4.13
CA ALA A 174 -25.98 14.09 -4.50
C ALA A 174 -25.47 14.18 -5.96
N LEU A 175 -24.75 13.14 -6.43
CA LEU A 175 -24.27 13.12 -7.80
C LEU A 175 -25.40 12.84 -8.81
N LEU A 176 -26.38 12.02 -8.45
CA LEU A 176 -27.59 11.81 -9.25
C LEU A 176 -28.44 13.09 -9.32
N GLU A 177 -28.60 13.83 -8.22
CA GLU A 177 -29.26 15.14 -8.19
C GLU A 177 -28.53 16.17 -9.08
N TYR A 178 -27.20 16.22 -8.99
CA TYR A 178 -26.40 17.07 -9.88
C TYR A 178 -26.66 16.74 -11.35
N ARG A 179 -26.70 15.45 -11.69
CA ARG A 179 -26.92 14.99 -13.06
C ARG A 179 -28.34 15.29 -13.56
N MET A 180 -29.34 15.08 -12.70
CA MET A 180 -30.73 15.50 -12.98
C MET A 180 -30.82 17.01 -13.28
N ASN A 181 -30.18 17.83 -12.44
CA ASN A 181 -30.18 19.30 -12.64
C ASN A 181 -29.37 19.71 -13.87
N ALA A 182 -28.45 18.89 -14.35
CA ALA A 182 -27.74 19.11 -15.60
C ALA A 182 -28.53 18.72 -16.87
N GLY A 183 -29.74 18.15 -16.70
CA GLY A 183 -30.66 17.91 -17.82
C GLY A 183 -30.92 16.43 -18.13
N ASP A 184 -30.65 15.52 -17.18
CA ASP A 184 -31.03 14.11 -17.33
C ASP A 184 -32.55 13.93 -17.11
N GLU A 185 -33.31 13.88 -18.22
CA GLU A 185 -34.76 13.74 -18.18
C GLU A 185 -35.23 12.38 -17.67
N GLY A 186 -34.47 11.33 -17.83
CA GLY A 186 -34.77 9.98 -17.29
C GLY A 186 -34.78 9.98 -15.77
N LEU A 187 -33.72 10.53 -15.15
CA LEU A 187 -33.66 10.71 -13.69
C LEU A 187 -34.76 11.63 -13.17
N LYS A 188 -35.07 12.71 -13.89
CA LYS A 188 -36.10 13.65 -13.50
C LYS A 188 -37.48 13.02 -13.49
N LYS A 189 -37.84 12.26 -14.52
CA LYS A 189 -39.11 11.51 -14.56
C LYS A 189 -39.24 10.55 -13.41
N LYS A 190 -38.17 9.81 -13.11
CA LYS A 190 -38.13 8.81 -11.99
C LYS A 190 -38.29 9.53 -10.64
N TYR A 191 -37.57 10.63 -10.42
CA TYR A 191 -37.65 11.43 -9.19
C TYR A 191 -39.03 12.01 -8.95
N GLU A 192 -39.70 12.51 -10.02
CA GLU A 192 -41.03 13.07 -9.96
C GLU A 192 -42.12 12.01 -9.81
N SER A 193 -41.85 10.74 -10.18
CA SER A 193 -42.85 9.65 -10.06
C SER A 193 -43.06 9.18 -8.62
N ASP A 194 -42.11 9.43 -7.69
CA ASP A 194 -42.28 9.10 -6.28
C ASP A 194 -41.98 10.33 -5.37
N PRO A 195 -42.94 11.28 -5.26
CA PRO A 195 -42.71 12.53 -4.52
C PRO A 195 -42.56 12.35 -3.01
N GLU A 196 -42.95 11.19 -2.46
CA GLU A 196 -42.89 10.92 -1.01
C GLU A 196 -41.49 10.45 -0.58
N LYS A 197 -40.83 9.64 -1.38
CA LYS A 197 -39.51 9.05 -1.05
C LYS A 197 -38.35 9.98 -1.35
N LYS A 198 -38.44 10.80 -2.39
CA LYS A 198 -37.37 11.69 -2.86
C LYS A 198 -36.00 11.00 -3.03
N GLU A 199 -36.01 9.76 -3.43
CA GLU A 199 -34.82 8.93 -3.66
C GLU A 199 -34.82 8.44 -5.10
N PHE A 200 -33.64 8.42 -5.74
CA PHE A 200 -33.50 7.90 -7.10
C PHE A 200 -33.54 6.37 -7.12
N CYS A 201 -32.98 5.71 -6.12
CA CYS A 201 -33.05 4.26 -5.94
C CYS A 201 -33.08 3.90 -4.47
N SER A 202 -33.65 2.73 -4.14
CA SER A 202 -33.64 2.20 -2.78
C SER A 202 -32.25 1.66 -2.39
N SER A 203 -32.01 1.51 -1.09
CA SER A 203 -30.80 0.86 -0.58
C SER A 203 -30.68 -0.59 -1.09
N ALA A 204 -31.81 -1.29 -1.27
CA ALA A 204 -31.81 -2.63 -1.82
C ALA A 204 -31.37 -2.65 -3.28
N GLN A 205 -31.89 -1.74 -4.09
CA GLN A 205 -31.49 -1.59 -5.49
C GLN A 205 -30.01 -1.21 -5.62
N LEU A 206 -29.50 -0.30 -4.78
CA LEU A 206 -28.07 0.06 -4.78
C LEU A 206 -27.20 -1.17 -4.48
N ASN A 207 -27.57 -2.01 -3.51
CA ASN A 207 -26.82 -3.25 -3.22
C ASN A 207 -26.85 -4.22 -4.42
N GLN A 208 -27.99 -4.35 -5.11
CA GLN A 208 -28.10 -5.17 -6.33
C GLN A 208 -27.20 -4.63 -7.46
N LEU A 209 -27.13 -3.31 -7.65
CA LEU A 209 -26.22 -2.69 -8.63
C LEU A 209 -24.77 -2.97 -8.29
N ILE A 210 -24.39 -2.89 -7.02
CA ILE A 210 -23.04 -3.20 -6.53
C ILE A 210 -22.70 -4.66 -6.80
N GLU A 211 -23.61 -5.59 -6.52
CA GLU A 211 -23.44 -7.02 -6.76
C GLU A 211 -23.21 -7.32 -8.24
N VAL A 212 -24.03 -6.74 -9.12
CA VAL A 212 -23.85 -6.88 -10.58
C VAL A 212 -22.52 -6.32 -11.04
N CYS A 213 -22.09 -5.17 -10.53
CA CYS A 213 -20.75 -4.62 -10.84
C CYS A 213 -19.65 -5.59 -10.44
N GLU A 214 -19.72 -6.17 -9.24
CA GLU A 214 -18.73 -7.11 -8.74
C GLU A 214 -18.64 -8.37 -9.62
N GLU A 215 -19.79 -8.98 -9.94
CA GLU A 215 -19.86 -10.16 -10.80
C GLU A 215 -19.33 -9.85 -12.21
N PHE A 216 -19.72 -8.72 -12.77
CA PHE A 216 -19.30 -8.31 -14.11
C PHE A 216 -17.78 -8.12 -14.20
N ILE A 217 -17.17 -7.39 -13.26
CA ILE A 217 -15.72 -7.16 -13.23
C ILE A 217 -14.99 -8.50 -13.05
N ARG A 218 -15.46 -9.35 -12.15
CA ARG A 218 -14.84 -10.66 -11.91
C ARG A 218 -14.90 -11.54 -13.17
N LYS A 219 -16.00 -11.49 -13.91
CA LYS A 219 -16.16 -12.21 -15.18
C LYS A 219 -15.18 -11.68 -16.25
N GLU A 220 -15.05 -10.37 -16.40
CA GLU A 220 -14.08 -9.77 -17.33
C GLU A 220 -12.63 -10.18 -16.98
N LEU A 221 -12.28 -10.13 -15.70
CA LEU A 221 -10.95 -10.56 -15.23
C LEU A 221 -10.71 -12.05 -15.47
N LEU A 222 -11.73 -12.89 -15.24
CA LEU A 222 -11.66 -14.33 -15.51
C LEU A 222 -11.44 -14.61 -17.01
N GLU A 223 -12.15 -13.89 -17.88
CA GLU A 223 -11.96 -14.00 -19.33
C GLU A 223 -10.56 -13.53 -19.75
N GLU A 224 -10.05 -12.44 -19.15
CA GLU A 224 -8.69 -11.95 -19.41
C GLU A 224 -7.65 -13.00 -19.00
N VAL A 225 -7.77 -13.57 -17.81
CA VAL A 225 -6.83 -14.60 -17.30
C VAL A 225 -6.93 -15.88 -18.16
N SER A 226 -8.14 -16.34 -18.48
CA SER A 226 -8.37 -17.57 -19.25
C SER A 226 -7.78 -17.52 -20.66
N LYS A 227 -7.75 -16.34 -21.30
CA LYS A 227 -7.12 -16.14 -22.62
C LYS A 227 -5.61 -16.36 -22.59
N ASN A 228 -4.98 -16.28 -21.42
CA ASN A 228 -3.52 -16.36 -21.26
C ASN A 228 -3.03 -17.72 -20.75
N THR A 229 -3.92 -18.68 -20.59
CA THR A 229 -3.72 -20.08 -20.21
C THR A 229 -3.23 -20.26 -18.79
N TYR A 230 -2.02 -19.80 -18.45
CA TYR A 230 -1.39 -20.04 -17.14
C TYR A 230 -1.44 -18.80 -16.24
N PHE A 231 -1.63 -19.05 -14.95
CA PHE A 231 -1.62 -18.01 -13.92
C PHE A 231 -1.03 -18.53 -12.61
N SER A 232 -0.73 -17.61 -11.70
CA SER A 232 -0.39 -17.89 -10.31
C SER A 232 -1.35 -17.20 -9.37
N LEU A 233 -1.65 -17.86 -8.25
CA LEU A 233 -2.47 -17.34 -7.17
C LEU A 233 -1.59 -16.61 -6.16
N VAL A 234 -1.90 -15.36 -5.88
CA VAL A 234 -1.18 -14.56 -4.89
C VAL A 234 -2.17 -14.04 -3.86
N THR A 235 -1.86 -14.20 -2.57
CA THR A 235 -2.67 -13.62 -1.49
C THR A 235 -1.82 -12.69 -0.64
N ASP A 236 -2.47 -11.76 0.05
CA ASP A 236 -1.81 -10.84 0.99
C ASP A 236 -2.33 -11.04 2.42
N ASP A 237 -1.79 -10.27 3.36
CA ASP A 237 -2.23 -10.29 4.76
C ASP A 237 -3.75 -10.14 4.87
N LEU A 238 -4.33 -10.85 5.83
CA LEU A 238 -5.77 -10.76 6.12
C LEU A 238 -6.15 -9.34 6.52
N VAL A 239 -7.30 -8.90 6.01
CA VAL A 239 -7.87 -7.60 6.32
C VAL A 239 -9.26 -7.75 6.92
N LYS A 240 -9.65 -6.83 7.79
CA LYS A 240 -10.98 -6.80 8.38
C LYS A 240 -11.81 -5.73 7.69
N ILE A 241 -12.91 -6.12 7.04
CA ILE A 241 -13.85 -5.21 6.40
C ILE A 241 -15.24 -5.57 6.90
N SER A 242 -15.99 -4.60 7.43
CA SER A 242 -17.37 -4.80 7.96
C SER A 242 -17.45 -5.97 8.96
N GLU A 243 -16.49 -6.05 9.87
CA GLU A 243 -16.34 -7.10 10.90
C GLU A 243 -15.97 -8.50 10.39
N GLU A 244 -15.84 -8.71 9.07
CA GLU A 244 -15.41 -9.99 8.47
C GLU A 244 -13.89 -10.02 8.23
N TRP A 245 -13.26 -11.17 8.51
CA TRP A 245 -11.88 -11.42 8.08
C TRP A 245 -11.87 -11.87 6.62
N LEU A 246 -11.08 -11.20 5.81
CA LEU A 246 -11.03 -11.36 4.37
C LEU A 246 -9.60 -11.59 3.89
N LEU A 247 -9.43 -12.54 2.97
CA LEU A 247 -8.16 -12.84 2.31
C LEU A 247 -8.14 -12.17 0.93
N PRO A 248 -7.28 -11.15 0.70
CA PRO A 248 -7.15 -10.53 -0.62
C PRO A 248 -6.51 -11.50 -1.62
N VAL A 249 -7.06 -11.56 -2.82
CA VAL A 249 -6.61 -12.46 -3.88
C VAL A 249 -6.22 -11.68 -5.11
N PHE A 250 -5.03 -11.99 -5.63
CA PHE A 250 -4.49 -11.49 -6.88
C PHE A 250 -4.20 -12.66 -7.82
N LEU A 251 -4.38 -12.45 -9.11
CA LEU A 251 -3.98 -13.39 -10.15
C LEU A 251 -2.86 -12.76 -10.97
N ARG A 252 -1.76 -13.50 -11.10
CA ARG A 252 -0.59 -13.11 -11.86
C ARG A 252 -0.45 -13.98 -13.10
N TYR A 253 -0.27 -13.38 -14.27
CA TYR A 253 -0.19 -14.06 -15.55
C TYR A 253 0.67 -13.25 -16.55
N VAL A 254 1.00 -13.86 -17.68
CA VAL A 254 1.67 -13.20 -18.80
C VAL A 254 0.68 -13.04 -19.93
N ASP A 255 0.42 -11.80 -20.37
CA ASP A 255 -0.56 -11.50 -21.42
C ASP A 255 -0.08 -11.87 -22.83
N GLN A 256 -0.97 -11.70 -23.82
CA GLN A 256 -0.67 -12.01 -25.22
C GLN A 256 0.45 -11.15 -25.83
N THR A 257 0.78 -10.01 -25.19
CA THR A 257 1.89 -9.13 -25.56
C THR A 257 3.19 -9.50 -24.83
N ASN A 258 3.21 -10.64 -24.12
CA ASN A 258 4.29 -11.10 -23.26
C ASN A 258 4.59 -10.17 -22.07
N CYS A 259 3.66 -9.28 -21.70
CA CYS A 259 3.79 -8.48 -20.49
C CYS A 259 3.25 -9.25 -19.27
N GLN A 260 4.01 -9.22 -18.19
CA GLN A 260 3.55 -9.74 -16.90
C GLN A 260 2.45 -8.82 -16.35
N ARG A 261 1.37 -9.41 -15.85
CA ARG A 261 0.22 -8.70 -15.25
C ARG A 261 -0.11 -9.28 -13.90
N GLU A 262 -0.53 -8.42 -12.99
CA GLU A 262 -1.17 -8.81 -11.75
C GLU A 262 -2.51 -8.08 -11.64
N ARG A 263 -3.59 -8.80 -11.35
CA ARG A 263 -4.95 -8.27 -11.19
C ARG A 263 -5.50 -8.61 -9.84
N PHE A 264 -6.12 -7.65 -9.20
CA PHE A 264 -6.87 -7.89 -7.97
C PHE A 264 -8.20 -8.57 -8.30
N PHE A 265 -8.40 -9.79 -7.81
CA PHE A 265 -9.55 -10.62 -8.16
C PHE A 265 -10.68 -10.53 -7.15
N GLY A 266 -10.40 -10.05 -5.93
CA GLY A 266 -11.38 -9.86 -4.86
C GLY A 266 -10.91 -10.36 -3.51
N PHE A 267 -11.86 -10.56 -2.62
CA PHE A 267 -11.64 -11.06 -1.28
C PHE A 267 -12.36 -12.39 -1.06
N LEU A 268 -11.67 -13.36 -0.48
CA LEU A 268 -12.25 -14.59 0.04
C LEU A 268 -12.61 -14.42 1.52
N SER A 269 -13.79 -14.89 1.92
CA SER A 269 -14.18 -14.92 3.32
C SER A 269 -13.32 -15.93 4.10
N PHE A 270 -12.67 -15.45 5.17
CA PHE A 270 -11.71 -16.25 5.96
C PHE A 270 -12.29 -16.64 7.32
N GLU A 271 -13.43 -17.30 7.31
CA GLU A 271 -14.10 -17.77 8.51
C GLU A 271 -13.95 -19.28 8.70
N GLY A 272 -13.83 -19.73 9.94
CA GLY A 272 -13.67 -21.14 10.30
C GLY A 272 -12.21 -21.56 10.50
N ASP A 273 -11.99 -22.85 10.61
CA ASP A 273 -10.73 -23.44 11.01
C ASP A 273 -10.34 -24.70 10.21
N GLY A 274 -9.04 -24.96 10.19
CA GLY A 274 -8.45 -26.21 9.74
C GLY A 274 -8.70 -26.57 8.28
N GLU A 275 -8.86 -27.86 8.02
CA GLU A 275 -9.04 -28.40 6.68
C GLU A 275 -10.34 -27.94 6.01
N ALA A 276 -11.42 -27.77 6.77
CA ALA A 276 -12.70 -27.29 6.27
C ALA A 276 -12.60 -25.86 5.70
N LEU A 277 -11.79 -24.98 6.32
CA LEU A 277 -11.52 -23.65 5.79
C LEU A 277 -10.77 -23.75 4.47
N ALA A 278 -9.70 -24.57 4.41
CA ALA A 278 -8.90 -24.74 3.19
C ALA A 278 -9.74 -25.28 2.02
N GLU A 279 -10.61 -26.26 2.26
CA GLU A 279 -11.54 -26.79 1.24
C GLU A 279 -12.53 -25.72 0.76
N ARG A 280 -13.09 -24.94 1.69
CA ARG A 280 -14.03 -23.87 1.34
C ARG A 280 -13.38 -22.78 0.52
N LEU A 281 -12.18 -22.34 0.88
CA LEU A 281 -11.41 -21.35 0.09
C LEU A 281 -11.15 -21.87 -1.33
N LEU A 282 -10.78 -23.15 -1.45
CA LEU A 282 -10.54 -23.76 -2.74
C LEU A 282 -11.82 -23.90 -3.57
N SER A 283 -12.94 -24.34 -2.97
CA SER A 283 -14.25 -24.41 -3.64
C SER A 283 -14.73 -23.03 -4.08
N GLN A 284 -14.48 -21.98 -3.26
CA GLN A 284 -14.85 -20.62 -3.63
C GLN A 284 -14.03 -20.11 -4.84
N LEU A 285 -12.75 -20.48 -4.96
CA LEU A 285 -11.93 -20.17 -6.14
C LEU A 285 -12.41 -20.92 -7.39
N THR A 286 -12.70 -22.23 -7.26
CA THR A 286 -13.10 -23.09 -8.39
C THR A 286 -14.57 -22.93 -8.76
N ASP A 287 -15.47 -23.31 -7.84
CA ASP A 287 -16.90 -23.36 -8.10
C ASP A 287 -17.56 -21.99 -8.01
N GLY A 288 -17.12 -21.16 -7.04
CA GLY A 288 -17.66 -19.82 -6.83
C GLY A 288 -17.18 -18.80 -7.84
N TRP A 289 -15.88 -18.77 -8.14
CA TRP A 289 -15.28 -17.79 -9.06
C TRP A 289 -14.98 -18.34 -10.46
N GLY A 290 -15.09 -19.65 -10.65
CA GLY A 290 -14.89 -20.29 -11.96
C GLY A 290 -13.44 -20.42 -12.41
N LEU A 291 -12.46 -20.32 -11.49
CA LEU A 291 -11.05 -20.45 -11.85
C LEU A 291 -10.68 -21.90 -12.19
N ASN A 292 -10.09 -22.13 -13.34
CA ASN A 292 -9.54 -23.44 -13.69
C ASN A 292 -8.13 -23.61 -13.07
N MET A 293 -8.10 -24.20 -11.88
CA MET A 293 -6.86 -24.37 -11.11
C MET A 293 -5.86 -25.36 -11.74
N GLU A 294 -6.26 -26.18 -12.74
CA GLU A 294 -5.32 -26.99 -13.53
C GLU A 294 -4.32 -26.12 -14.31
N HIS A 295 -4.66 -24.86 -14.57
CA HIS A 295 -3.78 -23.88 -15.20
C HIS A 295 -2.95 -23.06 -14.21
N CYS A 296 -3.12 -23.27 -12.91
CA CYS A 296 -2.32 -22.61 -11.88
C CYS A 296 -0.90 -23.20 -11.86
N ARG A 297 0.13 -22.35 -11.98
CA ARG A 297 1.54 -22.77 -12.01
C ARG A 297 2.34 -22.29 -10.80
N GLY A 298 1.80 -21.37 -10.04
CA GLY A 298 2.43 -20.88 -8.81
C GLY A 298 1.45 -20.39 -7.79
N GLN A 299 1.88 -20.35 -6.55
CA GLN A 299 1.15 -19.74 -5.45
C GLN A 299 2.12 -19.04 -4.51
N ALA A 300 1.71 -17.90 -3.95
CA ALA A 300 2.43 -17.22 -2.88
C ALA A 300 1.44 -16.57 -1.91
N HIS A 301 1.71 -16.72 -0.63
CA HIS A 301 0.83 -16.27 0.42
C HIS A 301 1.62 -15.45 1.44
N SER A 302 1.22 -14.18 1.63
CA SER A 302 1.67 -13.39 2.78
C SER A 302 0.71 -13.66 3.94
N CYS A 303 1.24 -13.91 5.10
CA CYS A 303 0.44 -14.03 6.30
C CYS A 303 1.29 -13.75 7.52
N SER A 304 0.78 -12.93 8.39
CA SER A 304 1.38 -12.64 9.69
C SER A 304 0.54 -13.22 10.82
N ASP A 305 1.19 -13.51 11.93
CA ASP A 305 0.57 -13.84 13.21
C ASP A 305 -0.17 -15.18 13.29
N THR A 306 -1.28 -15.15 14.00
CA THR A 306 -2.07 -16.33 14.38
C THR A 306 -2.74 -17.05 13.21
N HIS A 307 -2.80 -16.41 12.05
CA HIS A 307 -3.46 -16.98 10.86
C HIS A 307 -2.52 -17.78 9.97
N PHE A 308 -1.20 -17.74 10.24
CA PHE A 308 -0.20 -18.42 9.41
C PHE A 308 -0.50 -19.91 9.23
N SER A 309 -0.82 -20.63 10.30
CA SER A 309 -1.13 -22.06 10.22
C SER A 309 -2.32 -22.39 9.32
N LYS A 310 -3.32 -21.53 9.30
CA LYS A 310 -4.53 -21.70 8.44
C LYS A 310 -4.20 -21.45 6.98
N ILE A 311 -3.42 -20.41 6.69
CA ILE A 311 -2.95 -20.12 5.32
C ILE A 311 -2.01 -21.21 4.83
N LYS A 312 -1.12 -21.73 5.69
CA LYS A 312 -0.24 -22.84 5.34
C LYS A 312 -1.04 -24.11 5.03
N ALA A 313 -2.10 -24.40 5.79
CA ALA A 313 -3.00 -25.53 5.50
C ALA A 313 -3.69 -25.36 4.13
N PHE A 314 -4.13 -24.15 3.79
CA PHE A 314 -4.68 -23.84 2.47
C PHE A 314 -3.64 -24.05 1.36
N ALA A 315 -2.41 -23.52 1.52
CA ALA A 315 -1.33 -23.68 0.55
C ALA A 315 -0.96 -25.16 0.33
N THR A 316 -0.92 -25.93 1.42
CA THR A 316 -0.65 -27.37 1.37
C THR A 316 -1.75 -28.13 0.61
N LYS A 317 -3.02 -27.85 0.92
CA LYS A 317 -4.18 -28.45 0.24
C LYS A 317 -4.19 -28.13 -1.26
N LEU A 318 -3.83 -26.88 -1.61
CA LEU A 318 -3.71 -26.45 -2.99
C LEU A 318 -2.60 -27.23 -3.72
N THR A 319 -1.42 -27.40 -3.10
CA THR A 319 -0.31 -28.17 -3.67
C THR A 319 -0.66 -29.65 -3.83
N GLU A 320 -1.36 -30.25 -2.85
CA GLU A 320 -1.80 -31.65 -2.91
C GLU A 320 -2.75 -31.90 -4.08
N LYS A 321 -3.70 -30.99 -4.30
CA LYS A 321 -4.69 -31.11 -5.37
C LYS A 321 -4.15 -30.68 -6.73
N TYR A 322 -3.29 -29.67 -6.77
CA TYR A 322 -2.72 -29.08 -7.99
C TYR A 322 -1.18 -28.96 -7.85
N PRO A 323 -0.42 -30.05 -8.06
CA PRO A 323 1.02 -30.11 -7.80
C PRO A 323 1.86 -29.13 -8.64
N MET A 324 1.29 -28.66 -9.78
CA MET A 324 1.94 -27.65 -10.63
C MET A 324 1.83 -26.21 -10.08
N ALA A 325 0.96 -25.97 -9.10
CA ALA A 325 0.86 -24.70 -8.37
C ALA A 325 1.99 -24.59 -7.33
N VAL A 326 3.19 -24.31 -7.79
CA VAL A 326 4.41 -24.30 -6.96
C VAL A 326 4.34 -23.21 -5.89
N LEU A 327 4.51 -23.57 -4.63
CA LEU A 327 4.59 -22.61 -3.54
C LEU A 327 5.92 -21.85 -3.62
N THR A 328 5.85 -20.52 -3.63
CA THR A 328 7.02 -19.64 -3.75
C THR A 328 6.94 -18.48 -2.75
N PRO A 329 8.06 -17.87 -2.35
CA PRO A 329 8.02 -16.61 -1.64
C PRO A 329 7.48 -15.51 -2.56
N ARG A 330 6.78 -14.54 -2.00
CA ARG A 330 6.28 -13.38 -2.77
C ARG A 330 7.40 -12.36 -2.96
N SER A 331 7.60 -11.87 -4.19
CA SER A 331 8.67 -10.91 -4.51
C SER A 331 8.53 -9.55 -3.81
N THR A 332 7.33 -9.16 -3.41
CA THR A 332 7.06 -7.89 -2.72
C THR A 332 7.35 -7.92 -1.21
N CYS A 333 7.65 -9.09 -0.65
CA CYS A 333 8.00 -9.28 0.75
C CYS A 333 9.39 -9.94 0.83
N ALA A 334 10.34 -9.30 1.51
CA ALA A 334 11.66 -9.88 1.71
C ALA A 334 11.57 -11.23 2.43
N LEU A 335 12.33 -12.23 1.96
CA LEU A 335 12.32 -13.59 2.53
C LEU A 335 12.51 -13.58 4.04
N ASN A 336 13.46 -12.80 4.56
CA ASN A 336 13.71 -12.71 6.00
C ASN A 336 12.50 -12.19 6.78
N ILE A 337 11.79 -11.21 6.23
CA ILE A 337 10.56 -10.68 6.84
C ILE A 337 9.45 -11.73 6.80
N SER A 338 9.31 -12.44 5.69
CA SER A 338 8.34 -13.55 5.56
C SER A 338 8.60 -14.67 6.56
N LEU A 339 9.87 -15.09 6.72
CA LEU A 339 10.28 -16.13 7.69
C LEU A 339 10.01 -15.69 9.14
N ALA A 340 10.29 -14.43 9.49
CA ALA A 340 9.99 -13.91 10.82
C ALA A 340 8.48 -13.78 11.06
N SER A 341 7.73 -13.27 10.09
CA SER A 341 6.27 -13.07 10.20
C SER A 341 5.49 -14.37 10.32
N SER A 342 6.03 -15.47 9.78
CA SER A 342 5.40 -16.80 9.86
C SER A 342 5.47 -17.43 11.27
N MET A 343 6.23 -16.83 12.19
CA MET A 343 6.49 -17.37 13.52
C MET A 343 5.53 -16.87 14.58
N VAL A 344 4.97 -17.79 15.38
CA VAL A 344 4.02 -17.49 16.46
C VAL A 344 4.72 -17.53 17.83
N LEU A 345 5.82 -16.79 17.99
CA LEU A 345 6.51 -16.59 19.27
C LEU A 345 6.31 -15.15 19.75
N SER A 346 6.02 -14.94 21.05
CA SER A 346 5.71 -13.62 21.62
C SER A 346 6.76 -12.57 21.31
N GLY A 347 8.04 -12.88 21.53
CA GLY A 347 9.14 -11.96 21.25
C GLY A 347 9.28 -11.62 19.77
N VAL A 348 9.12 -12.61 18.87
CA VAL A 348 9.15 -12.37 17.41
C VAL A 348 7.97 -11.53 16.97
N GLN A 349 6.77 -11.84 17.46
CA GLN A 349 5.58 -11.03 17.17
C GLN A 349 5.71 -9.60 17.67
N LEU A 350 6.31 -9.40 18.86
CA LEU A 350 6.59 -8.06 19.39
C LEU A 350 7.49 -7.27 18.43
N VAL A 351 8.56 -7.88 17.90
CA VAL A 351 9.44 -7.24 16.91
C VAL A 351 8.67 -6.89 15.63
N MET A 352 7.93 -7.84 15.07
CA MET A 352 7.20 -7.62 13.82
C MET A 352 6.08 -6.59 13.94
N HIS A 353 5.34 -6.56 15.05
CA HIS A 353 4.35 -5.52 15.35
C HIS A 353 5.01 -4.15 15.51
N THR A 354 6.14 -4.10 16.21
CA THR A 354 6.89 -2.84 16.40
C THR A 354 7.39 -2.30 15.06
N PHE A 355 7.87 -3.17 14.15
CA PHE A 355 8.27 -2.76 12.80
C PHE A 355 7.10 -2.14 12.01
N LYS A 356 5.91 -2.76 12.05
CA LYS A 356 4.71 -2.19 11.42
C LYS A 356 4.34 -0.82 12.02
N LYS A 357 4.43 -0.67 13.35
CA LYS A 357 4.20 0.61 14.03
C LYS A 357 5.25 1.67 13.65
N ILE A 358 6.52 1.31 13.58
CA ILE A 358 7.61 2.21 13.15
C ILE A 358 7.33 2.71 11.72
N GLU A 359 7.01 1.81 10.80
CA GLU A 359 6.70 2.19 9.43
C GLU A 359 5.51 3.16 9.35
N SER A 360 4.40 2.85 10.04
CA SER A 360 3.23 3.73 10.10
C SER A 360 3.55 5.09 10.72
N PHE A 361 4.35 5.11 11.81
CA PHE A 361 4.69 6.32 12.55
C PHE A 361 5.52 7.32 11.73
N PHE A 362 6.50 6.83 10.97
CA PHE A 362 7.41 7.67 10.21
C PHE A 362 6.97 7.96 8.76
N SER A 363 6.21 7.07 8.11
CA SER A 363 5.92 7.12 6.68
C SER A 363 5.19 8.38 6.20
N HIS A 364 4.34 8.97 7.04
CA HIS A 364 3.48 10.10 6.66
C HIS A 364 3.89 11.44 7.28
N SER A 365 5.01 11.48 8.01
CA SER A 365 5.44 12.68 8.74
C SER A 365 6.90 13.05 8.46
N PRO A 366 7.15 13.96 7.50
CA PRO A 366 8.51 14.46 7.26
C PRO A 366 9.17 15.07 8.49
N SER A 367 8.38 15.57 9.44
CA SER A 367 8.91 16.15 10.68
C SER A 367 9.44 15.09 11.64
N LEU A 368 8.75 13.92 11.74
CA LEU A 368 9.22 12.78 12.52
C LEU A 368 10.47 12.17 11.89
N GLN A 369 10.50 12.09 10.56
CA GLN A 369 11.68 11.63 9.83
C GLN A 369 12.91 12.49 10.13
N LEU A 370 12.77 13.83 10.15
CA LEU A 370 13.84 14.74 10.50
C LEU A 370 14.32 14.59 11.95
N GLU A 371 13.41 14.28 12.88
CA GLU A 371 13.73 13.99 14.28
C GLU A 371 14.58 12.72 14.41
N LEU A 372 14.23 11.66 13.68
CA LEU A 372 15.01 10.42 13.62
C LEU A 372 16.40 10.68 13.00
N GLU A 373 16.49 11.44 11.92
CA GLU A 373 17.76 11.80 11.28
C GLU A 373 18.66 12.61 12.23
N HIS A 374 18.06 13.46 13.06
CA HIS A 374 18.78 14.20 14.10
C HIS A 374 19.32 13.24 15.16
N ALA A 375 18.48 12.32 15.67
CA ALA A 375 18.90 11.31 16.63
C ALA A 375 20.03 10.43 16.11
N ILE A 376 19.98 9.98 14.84
CA ILE A 376 21.07 9.22 14.19
C ILE A 376 22.36 10.05 14.19
N SER A 377 22.30 11.36 13.94
CA SER A 377 23.49 12.22 13.94
C SER A 377 24.16 12.32 15.32
N ILE A 378 23.39 12.18 16.41
CA ILE A 378 23.90 12.22 17.78
C ILE A 378 24.72 10.98 18.12
N PHE A 379 24.26 9.79 17.67
CA PHE A 379 24.95 8.52 17.98
C PHE A 379 26.11 8.18 17.04
N TYR A 380 26.19 8.85 15.88
CA TYR A 380 27.27 8.64 14.90
C TYR A 380 28.07 9.92 14.59
N PRO A 381 28.59 10.68 15.61
CA PRO A 381 29.23 11.96 15.38
C PRO A 381 30.53 11.86 14.58
N ASP A 382 31.31 10.79 14.76
CA ASP A 382 32.61 10.56 14.13
C ASP A 382 32.54 9.64 12.90
N LYS A 383 31.35 9.21 12.48
CA LYS A 383 31.08 8.27 11.38
C LYS A 383 30.05 8.85 10.43
N GLU A 384 30.35 9.99 9.82
CA GLU A 384 29.42 10.75 8.95
C GLU A 384 28.90 9.90 7.79
N ASP A 385 29.75 9.07 7.16
CA ASP A 385 29.34 8.19 6.06
C ASP A 385 28.28 7.20 6.51
N LYS A 386 28.49 6.52 7.65
CA LYS A 386 27.51 5.57 8.21
C LYS A 386 26.22 6.28 8.64
N ALA A 387 26.33 7.45 9.24
CA ALA A 387 25.16 8.25 9.63
C ALA A 387 24.32 8.62 8.41
N ASN A 388 24.95 9.04 7.31
CA ASN A 388 24.26 9.40 6.08
C ASN A 388 23.61 8.18 5.42
N GLU A 389 24.32 7.05 5.38
CA GLU A 389 23.76 5.77 4.90
C GLU A 389 22.51 5.37 5.69
N LEU A 390 22.56 5.38 7.02
CA LEU A 390 21.42 5.04 7.88
C LEU A 390 20.24 6.01 7.69
N LYS A 391 20.50 7.31 7.55
CA LYS A 391 19.45 8.30 7.26
C LYS A 391 18.78 8.04 5.92
N GLU A 392 19.54 7.71 4.87
CA GLU A 392 18.97 7.37 3.57
C GLU A 392 18.14 6.08 3.64
N ILE A 393 18.61 5.06 4.35
CA ILE A 393 17.87 3.82 4.57
C ILE A 393 16.56 4.13 5.30
N CYS A 394 16.60 4.92 6.37
CA CYS A 394 15.42 5.25 7.18
C CYS A 394 14.36 6.09 6.44
N ARG A 395 14.72 6.74 5.32
CA ARG A 395 13.75 7.42 4.43
C ARG A 395 12.96 6.44 3.55
N THR A 396 13.33 5.18 3.53
CA THR A 396 12.65 4.12 2.79
C THR A 396 11.84 3.23 3.74
N SER A 397 11.00 2.34 3.19
CA SER A 397 10.34 1.26 3.97
C SER A 397 11.36 0.17 4.35
N TRP A 398 12.34 0.51 5.17
CA TRP A 398 13.44 -0.38 5.54
C TRP A 398 12.98 -1.59 6.36
N THR A 399 11.91 -1.46 7.14
CA THR A 399 11.32 -2.53 7.96
C THR A 399 10.82 -3.71 7.14
N THR A 400 10.64 -3.54 5.83
CA THR A 400 10.18 -4.57 4.89
C THR A 400 11.32 -5.18 4.08
N LYS A 401 12.58 -4.77 4.30
CA LYS A 401 13.75 -5.22 3.55
C LYS A 401 14.47 -6.39 4.21
N HIS A 402 15.36 -7.05 3.46
CA HIS A 402 16.17 -8.17 3.98
C HIS A 402 17.10 -7.78 5.12
N ASP A 403 17.52 -6.50 5.18
CA ASP A 403 18.45 -5.97 6.18
C ASP A 403 17.71 -5.34 7.38
N ALA A 404 16.41 -5.50 7.49
CA ALA A 404 15.58 -4.81 8.50
C ALA A 404 16.07 -5.04 9.94
N PHE A 405 16.47 -6.26 10.25
CA PHE A 405 16.89 -6.62 11.61
C PHE A 405 18.27 -6.04 11.96
N GLU A 406 19.20 -6.01 11.01
CA GLU A 406 20.51 -5.38 11.16
C GLU A 406 20.36 -3.85 11.31
N VAL A 407 19.56 -3.25 10.45
CA VAL A 407 19.27 -1.79 10.51
C VAL A 407 18.62 -1.44 11.85
N ALA A 408 17.64 -2.25 12.30
CA ALA A 408 16.96 -2.02 13.58
C ALA A 408 17.94 -2.04 14.77
N VAL A 409 18.90 -2.99 14.79
CA VAL A 409 19.94 -3.03 15.83
C VAL A 409 20.83 -1.80 15.74
N ASP A 410 21.26 -1.41 14.54
CA ASP A 410 22.13 -0.25 14.33
C ASP A 410 21.48 1.08 14.78
N ILE A 411 20.17 1.25 14.59
CA ILE A 411 19.46 2.49 14.91
C ILE A 411 18.66 2.46 16.21
N LEU A 412 18.71 1.38 16.99
CA LEU A 412 17.85 1.19 18.16
C LEU A 412 17.97 2.32 19.17
N GLU A 413 19.20 2.74 19.48
CA GLU A 413 19.46 3.88 20.38
C GLU A 413 18.88 5.18 19.82
N SER A 414 19.05 5.41 18.51
CA SER A 414 18.52 6.58 17.81
C SER A 414 16.98 6.57 17.77
N LEU A 415 16.36 5.38 17.58
CA LEU A 415 14.90 5.22 17.61
C LEU A 415 14.34 5.55 18.99
N LEU A 416 14.92 5.01 20.06
CA LEU A 416 14.51 5.29 21.42
C LEU A 416 14.62 6.77 21.75
N LEU A 417 15.77 7.38 21.47
CA LEU A 417 15.94 8.84 21.70
C LEU A 417 14.89 9.65 20.92
N CYS A 418 14.64 9.29 19.67
CA CYS A 418 13.66 9.98 18.83
C CYS A 418 12.24 9.88 19.40
N VAL A 419 11.78 8.66 19.73
CA VAL A 419 10.39 8.48 20.23
C VAL A 419 10.22 9.07 21.62
N ASP A 420 11.23 9.05 22.49
CA ASP A 420 11.21 9.69 23.81
C ASP A 420 11.14 11.22 23.67
N SER A 421 11.96 11.82 22.79
CA SER A 421 11.89 13.25 22.48
C SER A 421 10.51 13.69 21.95
N VAL A 422 9.88 12.85 21.11
CA VAL A 422 8.53 13.11 20.59
C VAL A 422 7.47 12.94 21.69
N HIS A 423 7.61 11.95 22.58
CA HIS A 423 6.70 11.72 23.69
C HIS A 423 6.76 12.86 24.71
N ASP A 424 7.95 13.28 25.11
CA ASP A 424 8.14 14.35 26.11
C ASP A 424 7.62 15.69 25.60
N ASN A 425 7.65 15.91 24.28
CA ASN A 425 7.02 17.05 23.60
C ASN A 425 7.26 18.41 24.27
N GLU A 426 8.46 18.63 24.78
CA GLU A 426 8.81 19.86 25.54
C GLU A 426 8.47 21.14 24.79
N ASP A 427 8.65 21.13 23.45
CA ASP A 427 8.35 22.27 22.57
C ASP A 427 6.86 22.35 22.16
N MET A 428 6.01 21.49 22.62
CA MET A 428 4.57 21.40 22.24
C MET A 428 4.36 21.32 20.71
N ARG A 429 5.24 20.62 20.00
CA ARG A 429 5.22 20.51 18.53
C ARG A 429 4.26 19.42 18.03
N TRP A 430 4.05 18.39 18.84
CA TRP A 430 3.32 17.18 18.45
C TRP A 430 1.91 17.18 19.04
N SER A 431 0.99 16.54 18.33
CA SER A 431 -0.38 16.33 18.83
C SER A 431 -0.41 15.22 19.89
N ASP A 432 -1.45 15.20 20.73
CA ASP A 432 -1.65 14.18 21.76
C ASP A 432 -1.67 12.74 21.16
N HIS A 433 -2.16 12.57 19.93
CA HIS A 433 -2.15 11.30 19.25
C HIS A 433 -0.71 10.83 18.94
N VAL A 434 0.11 11.71 18.38
CA VAL A 434 1.50 11.40 18.03
C VAL A 434 2.35 11.12 19.27
N THR A 435 2.16 11.89 20.33
CA THR A 435 2.87 11.66 21.61
C THR A 435 2.46 10.34 22.27
N HIS A 436 1.19 9.94 22.13
CA HIS A 436 0.73 8.65 22.63
C HIS A 436 1.31 7.48 21.82
N GLU A 437 1.33 7.58 20.49
CA GLU A 437 1.96 6.57 19.63
C GLU A 437 3.47 6.45 19.92
N ALA A 438 4.17 7.58 20.12
CA ALA A 438 5.57 7.59 20.53
C ALA A 438 5.80 6.86 21.85
N LEU A 439 4.94 7.09 22.85
CA LEU A 439 4.99 6.37 24.15
C LEU A 439 4.81 4.86 23.97
N GLU A 440 3.88 4.44 23.13
CA GLU A 440 3.66 3.01 22.86
C GLU A 440 4.87 2.37 22.18
N LEU A 441 5.51 3.08 21.23
CA LEU A 441 6.75 2.64 20.60
C LEU A 441 7.91 2.59 21.60
N SER A 442 8.10 3.63 22.42
CA SER A 442 9.14 3.66 23.46
C SER A 442 9.01 2.47 24.40
N LYS A 443 7.81 2.16 24.90
CA LYS A 443 7.58 0.98 25.75
C LYS A 443 7.93 -0.33 25.09
N ALA A 444 7.63 -0.47 23.79
CA ALA A 444 7.94 -1.69 23.05
C ALA A 444 9.44 -1.84 22.81
N LEU A 445 10.13 -0.77 22.39
CA LEU A 445 11.57 -0.75 22.14
C LEU A 445 12.41 -0.93 23.43
N ALA A 446 11.90 -0.45 24.58
CA ALA A 446 12.53 -0.59 25.88
C ALA A 446 12.19 -1.90 26.61
N ASP A 447 11.63 -2.90 25.93
CA ASP A 447 11.37 -4.22 26.48
C ASP A 447 12.55 -5.17 26.19
N PHE A 448 13.08 -5.86 27.21
CA PHE A 448 14.17 -6.81 27.01
C PHE A 448 13.76 -7.99 26.11
N GLU A 449 12.50 -8.40 26.11
CA GLU A 449 11.99 -9.43 25.21
C GLU A 449 12.10 -8.98 23.74
N PHE A 450 11.84 -7.69 23.46
CA PHE A 450 12.05 -7.09 22.12
C PHE A 450 13.53 -7.10 21.73
N VAL A 451 14.42 -6.60 22.61
CA VAL A 451 15.87 -6.55 22.32
C VAL A 451 16.43 -7.93 22.08
N MET A 452 16.09 -8.89 22.93
CA MET A 452 16.55 -10.28 22.80
C MET A 452 16.04 -10.93 21.49
N ALA A 453 14.75 -10.77 21.19
CA ALA A 453 14.17 -11.30 19.97
C ALA A 453 14.77 -10.65 18.71
N LEU A 454 15.02 -9.35 18.72
CA LEU A 454 15.65 -8.63 17.64
C LEU A 454 17.07 -9.14 17.35
N VAL A 455 17.87 -9.34 18.40
CA VAL A 455 19.24 -9.86 18.26
C VAL A 455 19.25 -11.31 17.75
N VAL A 456 18.36 -12.17 18.26
CA VAL A 456 18.26 -13.56 17.78
C VAL A 456 17.80 -13.62 16.32
N LEU A 457 16.80 -12.81 15.95
CA LEU A 457 16.35 -12.69 14.55
C LEU A 457 17.46 -12.20 13.63
N LYS A 458 18.14 -11.11 14.01
CA LYS A 458 19.28 -10.56 13.26
C LYS A 458 20.33 -11.64 12.99
N ASN A 459 20.76 -12.35 14.03
CA ASN A 459 21.84 -13.32 13.90
C ASN A 459 21.41 -14.56 13.11
N THR A 460 20.22 -15.11 13.36
CA THR A 460 19.72 -16.30 12.65
C THR A 460 19.42 -15.98 11.18
N LEU A 461 18.73 -14.87 10.90
CA LEU A 461 18.34 -14.50 9.54
C LEU A 461 19.48 -13.88 8.73
N SER A 462 20.62 -13.54 9.36
CA SER A 462 21.82 -13.17 8.62
C SER A 462 22.31 -14.31 7.71
N LEU A 463 22.09 -15.57 8.10
CA LEU A 463 22.44 -16.76 7.31
C LEU A 463 21.58 -16.90 6.04
N THR A 464 20.33 -16.46 6.06
CA THR A 464 19.41 -16.52 4.94
C THR A 464 19.38 -15.23 4.09
N ARG A 465 19.97 -14.14 4.58
CA ARG A 465 19.92 -12.82 3.97
C ARG A 465 20.44 -12.76 2.53
N ALA A 466 21.67 -13.24 2.32
CA ALA A 466 22.28 -13.25 1.00
C ALA A 466 21.50 -14.15 0.03
N PHE A 467 21.06 -15.31 0.51
CA PHE A 467 20.22 -16.24 -0.25
C PHE A 467 18.89 -15.55 -0.65
N GLY A 468 18.20 -14.92 0.29
CA GLY A 468 16.93 -14.22 0.03
C GLY A 468 17.09 -13.08 -0.97
N LYS A 469 18.11 -12.24 -0.83
CA LYS A 469 18.43 -11.17 -1.79
C LYS A 469 18.67 -11.72 -3.20
N ASN A 470 19.39 -12.83 -3.30
CA ASN A 470 19.72 -13.44 -4.59
C ASN A 470 18.49 -14.11 -5.22
N VAL A 471 17.70 -14.89 -4.47
CA VAL A 471 16.53 -15.60 -5.02
C VAL A 471 15.44 -14.64 -5.49
N GLN A 472 15.37 -13.46 -4.87
CA GLN A 472 14.44 -12.38 -5.23
C GLN A 472 15.10 -11.28 -6.09
N GLY A 473 16.34 -11.48 -6.49
CA GLY A 473 17.15 -10.56 -7.30
C GLY A 473 17.00 -10.78 -8.81
N SER A 474 18.11 -10.63 -9.54
CA SER A 474 18.16 -10.90 -10.98
C SER A 474 17.97 -12.39 -11.28
N ALA A 475 17.61 -12.73 -12.53
CA ALA A 475 17.45 -14.13 -12.94
C ALA A 475 18.74 -14.94 -12.75
N ALA A 476 19.90 -14.33 -12.96
CA ALA A 476 21.20 -14.96 -12.78
C ALA A 476 21.48 -15.25 -11.30
N ASP A 477 21.19 -14.29 -10.42
CA ASP A 477 21.35 -14.45 -8.97
C ASP A 477 20.39 -15.51 -8.42
N ALA A 478 19.13 -15.52 -8.89
CA ALA A 478 18.13 -16.51 -8.48
C ALA A 478 18.51 -17.93 -8.94
N HIS A 479 19.06 -18.08 -10.14
CA HIS A 479 19.58 -19.36 -10.65
C HIS A 479 20.75 -19.87 -9.80
N LEU A 480 21.70 -19.00 -9.44
CA LEU A 480 22.82 -19.33 -8.57
C LEU A 480 22.35 -19.65 -7.13
N ALA A 481 21.38 -18.89 -6.60
CA ALA A 481 20.81 -19.12 -5.27
C ALA A 481 20.20 -20.52 -5.15
N ALA A 482 19.50 -21.01 -6.19
CA ALA A 482 18.94 -22.35 -6.19
C ALA A 482 19.99 -23.44 -5.90
N ASN A 483 21.25 -23.24 -6.35
CA ASN A 483 22.35 -24.16 -6.12
C ASN A 483 22.97 -24.00 -4.72
N SER A 484 22.80 -22.87 -4.04
CA SER A 484 23.38 -22.56 -2.72
C SER A 484 22.50 -22.96 -1.54
N LEU A 485 21.23 -23.34 -1.78
CA LEU A 485 20.28 -23.67 -0.72
C LEU A 485 20.82 -24.72 0.27
N LYS A 486 21.47 -25.79 -0.24
CA LYS A 486 22.02 -26.84 0.60
C LYS A 486 23.06 -26.30 1.58
N ALA A 487 23.89 -25.33 1.17
CA ALA A 487 24.88 -24.72 2.05
C ALA A 487 24.20 -23.89 3.14
N VAL A 488 23.15 -23.12 2.81
CA VAL A 488 22.38 -22.34 3.79
C VAL A 488 21.73 -23.26 4.83
N LEU A 489 21.07 -24.33 4.38
CA LEU A 489 20.45 -25.31 5.27
C LEU A 489 21.49 -26.00 6.16
N HIS A 490 22.71 -26.31 5.64
CA HIS A 490 23.78 -26.86 6.41
C HIS A 490 24.27 -25.90 7.52
N CYS A 491 24.41 -24.59 7.19
CA CYS A 491 24.76 -23.61 8.22
C CYS A 491 23.68 -23.47 9.30
N LEU A 492 22.41 -23.51 8.93
CA LEU A 492 21.30 -23.48 9.90
C LEU A 492 21.32 -24.77 10.79
N THR A 493 21.63 -25.93 10.22
CA THR A 493 21.76 -27.17 10.95
C THR A 493 22.92 -27.11 11.93
N GLU A 494 24.07 -26.58 11.52
CA GLU A 494 25.25 -26.41 12.41
C GLU A 494 24.89 -25.47 13.58
N VAL A 495 24.16 -24.39 13.35
CA VAL A 495 23.67 -23.51 14.43
C VAL A 495 22.70 -24.24 15.35
N SER A 496 21.80 -25.06 14.81
CA SER A 496 20.84 -25.84 15.59
C SER A 496 21.56 -26.88 16.47
N ASP A 497 22.54 -27.56 15.92
CA ASP A 497 23.33 -28.60 16.63
C ASP A 497 24.22 -28.01 17.74
N ASN A 498 24.67 -26.78 17.59
CA ASN A 498 25.52 -26.05 18.53
C ASN A 498 24.78 -24.86 19.18
N ILE A 499 23.48 -24.95 19.35
CA ILE A 499 22.63 -23.82 19.78
C ILE A 499 23.04 -23.23 21.13
N ASP A 500 23.60 -24.01 22.02
CA ASP A 500 24.06 -23.54 23.32
C ASP A 500 25.15 -22.47 23.19
N VAL A 501 26.13 -22.71 22.30
CA VAL A 501 27.21 -21.76 22.04
C VAL A 501 26.72 -20.51 21.34
N TYR A 502 25.91 -20.68 20.29
CA TYR A 502 25.37 -19.54 19.54
C TYR A 502 24.43 -18.67 20.39
N HIS A 503 23.59 -19.32 21.21
CA HIS A 503 22.70 -18.61 22.10
C HIS A 503 23.43 -17.77 23.15
N GLU A 504 24.53 -18.32 23.74
CA GLU A 504 25.35 -17.57 24.68
C GLU A 504 25.87 -16.27 24.07
N PHE A 505 26.41 -16.29 22.84
CA PHE A 505 26.85 -15.10 22.13
C PHE A 505 25.70 -14.13 21.86
N TRP A 506 24.54 -14.64 21.44
CA TRP A 506 23.38 -13.80 21.16
C TRP A 506 22.80 -13.16 22.43
N HIS A 507 22.79 -13.92 23.51
CA HIS A 507 22.33 -13.42 24.81
C HIS A 507 23.27 -12.32 25.33
N ASP A 508 24.59 -12.53 25.24
CA ASP A 508 25.57 -11.52 25.65
C ASP A 508 25.48 -10.26 24.79
N GLU A 509 25.28 -10.38 23.49
CA GLU A 509 25.03 -9.24 22.60
C GLU A 509 23.77 -8.48 23.03
N ALA A 510 22.67 -9.18 23.30
CA ALA A 510 21.40 -8.57 23.74
C ALA A 510 21.53 -7.88 25.10
N VAL A 511 22.24 -8.49 26.05
CA VAL A 511 22.50 -7.91 27.37
C VAL A 511 23.35 -6.64 27.26
N ASN A 512 24.39 -6.65 26.41
CA ASN A 512 25.24 -5.48 26.20
C ASN A 512 24.45 -4.33 25.55
N LEU A 513 23.61 -4.64 24.55
CA LEU A 513 22.74 -3.65 23.91
C LEU A 513 21.71 -3.09 24.90
N ALA A 514 21.07 -3.96 25.69
CA ALA A 514 20.11 -3.55 26.70
C ALA A 514 20.76 -2.71 27.81
N ALA A 515 22.01 -3.04 28.22
CA ALA A 515 22.75 -2.27 29.21
C ALA A 515 23.06 -0.84 28.72
N ALA A 516 23.43 -0.68 27.44
CA ALA A 516 23.63 0.63 26.85
C ALA A 516 22.38 1.52 26.87
N LEU A 517 21.19 0.88 26.83
CA LEU A 517 19.87 1.53 26.85
C LEU A 517 19.23 1.58 28.25
N GLU A 518 19.98 1.17 29.30
CA GLU A 518 19.45 1.06 30.68
C GLU A 518 18.22 0.12 30.81
N ILE A 519 18.06 -0.84 29.86
CA ILE A 519 16.98 -1.83 29.86
C ILE A 519 17.37 -3.00 30.76
N PRO A 520 16.59 -3.32 31.81
CA PRO A 520 16.93 -4.42 32.70
C PRO A 520 16.65 -5.78 32.08
N CYS A 521 17.64 -6.70 32.11
CA CYS A 521 17.49 -8.08 31.67
C CYS A 521 16.45 -8.82 32.54
N LYS A 522 15.31 -9.19 31.95
CA LYS A 522 14.17 -9.79 32.66
C LYS A 522 13.49 -10.86 31.81
N VAL A 523 12.92 -11.86 32.48
CA VAL A 523 11.98 -12.80 31.87
C VAL A 523 10.59 -12.14 31.80
N PRO A 524 9.77 -12.41 30.77
CA PRO A 524 8.43 -11.85 30.62
C PRO A 524 7.55 -12.13 31.85
N ARG A 525 6.81 -11.11 32.31
CA ARG A 525 5.94 -11.21 33.49
C ARG A 525 4.84 -12.26 33.35
N SER A 526 4.38 -12.50 32.13
CA SER A 526 3.37 -13.52 31.81
C SER A 526 3.87 -14.93 32.13
N PHE A 527 5.15 -15.21 31.89
CA PHE A 527 5.78 -16.48 32.20
C PHE A 527 5.99 -16.62 33.71
N LEU A 528 6.51 -15.57 34.38
CA LEU A 528 6.74 -15.59 35.83
C LEU A 528 5.44 -15.83 36.62
N ARG A 529 4.31 -15.30 36.17
CA ARG A 529 3.00 -15.56 36.82
C ARG A 529 2.57 -17.01 36.73
N LYS A 530 2.78 -17.65 35.56
CA LYS A 530 2.46 -19.09 35.39
C LYS A 530 3.39 -19.99 36.18
N GLN A 531 4.61 -19.55 36.44
CA GLN A 531 5.64 -20.32 37.14
C GLN A 531 5.65 -20.10 38.67
N ALA A 532 4.99 -19.04 39.17
CA ALA A 532 4.89 -18.77 40.61
C ALA A 532 4.30 -19.94 41.41
N GLU A 533 3.58 -20.84 40.75
CA GLU A 533 3.05 -22.10 41.32
C GLU A 533 4.10 -23.21 41.50
N SER A 534 5.24 -23.13 40.79
CA SER A 534 6.27 -24.21 40.78
C SER A 534 7.54 -23.87 41.59
N GLY A 535 7.70 -22.65 42.09
CA GLY A 535 8.79 -22.26 43.00
C GLY A 535 10.22 -22.23 42.43
N ALA A 536 10.41 -22.45 41.13
CA ALA A 536 11.72 -22.47 40.48
C ALA A 536 12.11 -21.10 39.94
N THR A 537 13.30 -20.60 40.28
CA THR A 537 13.91 -19.40 39.64
C THR A 537 14.51 -19.77 38.29
N VAL A 538 13.94 -19.27 37.18
CA VAL A 538 14.52 -19.47 35.85
C VAL A 538 15.44 -18.29 35.52
N ARG A 539 16.64 -18.59 35.03
CA ARG A 539 17.57 -17.57 34.53
C ARG A 539 17.08 -17.04 33.17
N PRO A 540 17.17 -15.72 32.90
CA PRO A 540 16.78 -15.17 31.61
C PRO A 540 17.41 -15.89 30.40
N GLU A 541 18.69 -16.18 30.45
CA GLU A 541 19.43 -16.91 29.43
C GLU A 541 18.77 -18.25 29.07
N SER A 542 18.52 -19.12 30.07
CA SER A 542 17.88 -20.43 29.84
C SER A 542 16.46 -20.28 29.29
N TYR A 543 15.72 -19.29 29.79
CA TYR A 543 14.37 -18.99 29.31
C TYR A 543 14.37 -18.67 27.81
N TYR A 544 15.18 -17.69 27.39
CA TYR A 544 15.20 -17.26 26.00
C TYR A 544 15.82 -18.32 25.08
N LYS A 545 16.73 -19.17 25.56
CA LYS A 545 17.21 -20.32 24.79
C LYS A 545 16.06 -21.26 24.42
N GLU A 546 15.30 -21.70 25.45
CA GLU A 546 14.26 -22.72 25.28
C GLU A 546 13.00 -22.18 24.58
N HIS A 547 12.62 -20.92 24.84
CA HIS A 547 11.36 -20.35 24.37
C HIS A 547 11.49 -19.42 23.17
N LEU A 548 12.71 -19.09 22.74
CA LEU A 548 12.96 -18.22 21.61
C LEU A 548 13.96 -18.82 20.61
N SER A 549 15.24 -19.00 21.01
CA SER A 549 16.30 -19.34 20.06
C SER A 549 16.13 -20.72 19.42
N VAL A 550 15.92 -21.76 20.22
CA VAL A 550 15.70 -23.12 19.71
C VAL A 550 14.49 -23.22 18.80
N PRO A 551 13.28 -22.78 19.22
CA PRO A 551 12.11 -22.87 18.34
C PRO A 551 12.23 -21.97 17.10
N LEU A 552 12.91 -20.81 17.16
CA LEU A 552 13.13 -19.94 16.01
C LEU A 552 14.00 -20.60 14.94
N VAL A 553 15.18 -21.13 15.32
CA VAL A 553 16.09 -21.77 14.36
C VAL A 553 15.40 -22.98 13.69
N ASN A 554 14.72 -23.81 14.47
CA ASN A 554 13.98 -24.96 13.95
C ASN A 554 12.86 -24.56 12.99
N HIS A 555 12.13 -23.49 13.31
CA HIS A 555 11.07 -22.97 12.44
C HIS A 555 11.64 -22.46 11.11
N ILE A 556 12.71 -21.65 11.14
CA ILE A 556 13.34 -21.12 9.93
C ILE A 556 13.86 -22.27 9.04
N MET A 557 14.50 -23.28 9.61
CA MET A 557 14.94 -24.47 8.86
C MET A 557 13.77 -25.17 8.17
N LYS A 558 12.66 -25.35 8.89
CA LYS A 558 11.45 -25.99 8.36
C LYS A 558 10.84 -25.16 7.24
N GLU A 559 10.63 -23.86 7.46
CA GLU A 559 10.04 -22.98 6.45
C GLU A 559 10.91 -22.86 5.19
N MET A 560 12.24 -22.81 5.35
CA MET A 560 13.18 -22.84 4.22
C MET A 560 13.04 -24.12 3.38
N ASN A 561 12.92 -25.28 4.03
CA ASN A 561 12.69 -26.55 3.33
C ASN A 561 11.32 -26.60 2.64
N ASP A 562 10.27 -26.09 3.28
CA ASP A 562 8.92 -26.11 2.74
C ASP A 562 8.79 -25.15 1.52
N LEU A 563 9.34 -23.94 1.63
CA LEU A 563 9.33 -22.92 0.56
C LEU A 563 10.21 -23.30 -0.63
N PHE A 564 11.37 -23.91 -0.38
CA PHE A 564 12.33 -24.29 -1.41
C PHE A 564 12.34 -25.79 -1.64
N CYS A 565 11.13 -26.36 -1.75
CA CYS A 565 10.95 -27.76 -2.12
C CYS A 565 11.50 -28.06 -3.52
N GLU A 566 11.60 -29.33 -3.88
CA GLU A 566 12.19 -29.75 -5.16
C GLU A 566 11.50 -29.15 -6.37
N ASN A 567 10.16 -28.98 -6.34
CA ASN A 567 9.40 -28.37 -7.45
C ASN A 567 9.77 -26.89 -7.63
N HIS A 568 9.94 -26.14 -6.54
CA HIS A 568 10.39 -24.73 -6.63
C HIS A 568 11.83 -24.66 -7.19
N LEU A 569 12.74 -25.53 -6.73
CA LEU A 569 14.11 -25.57 -7.28
C LEU A 569 14.12 -25.96 -8.77
N LYS A 570 13.28 -26.91 -9.21
CA LYS A 570 13.10 -27.23 -10.63
C LYS A 570 12.61 -26.02 -11.43
N ALA A 571 11.63 -25.29 -10.89
CA ALA A 571 11.18 -24.06 -11.50
C ALA A 571 12.32 -23.02 -11.65
N LEU A 572 13.11 -22.79 -10.59
CA LEU A 572 14.25 -21.86 -10.64
C LEU A 572 15.34 -22.30 -11.64
N ARG A 573 15.55 -23.60 -11.87
CA ARG A 573 16.49 -24.09 -12.91
C ARG A 573 16.06 -23.67 -14.31
N CYS A 574 14.78 -23.48 -14.59
CA CYS A 574 14.30 -22.95 -15.88
C CYS A 574 14.85 -21.55 -16.18
N LEU A 575 15.37 -20.81 -15.20
CA LEU A 575 16.06 -19.55 -15.41
C LEU A 575 17.33 -19.69 -16.26
N SER A 576 17.86 -20.92 -16.43
CA SER A 576 18.91 -21.21 -17.42
C SER A 576 18.57 -20.75 -18.84
N LEU A 577 17.29 -20.52 -19.14
CA LEU A 577 16.82 -19.99 -20.43
C LEU A 577 17.01 -18.47 -20.56
N VAL A 578 17.24 -17.73 -19.47
CA VAL A 578 17.44 -16.28 -19.51
C VAL A 578 18.83 -15.96 -20.07
N PRO A 579 18.94 -15.07 -21.07
CA PRO A 579 20.20 -14.79 -21.75
C PRO A 579 21.37 -14.45 -20.85
N ALA A 580 21.17 -13.66 -19.78
CA ALA A 580 22.23 -13.32 -18.83
C ALA A 580 22.76 -14.55 -18.07
N VAL A 581 21.93 -15.57 -17.80
CA VAL A 581 22.34 -16.82 -17.18
C VAL A 581 23.21 -17.62 -18.16
N ILE A 582 22.82 -17.67 -19.44
CA ILE A 582 23.62 -18.32 -20.52
C ILE A 582 24.97 -17.62 -20.67
N GLU A 583 25.00 -16.29 -20.63
CA GLU A 583 26.24 -15.53 -20.73
C GLU A 583 27.21 -15.81 -19.59
N GLN A 584 26.72 -15.96 -18.36
CA GLN A 584 27.54 -16.33 -17.21
C GLN A 584 28.06 -17.78 -17.30
N ASN A 585 27.29 -18.69 -17.89
CA ASN A 585 27.55 -20.13 -17.98
C ASN A 585 27.85 -20.58 -19.41
N LYS A 586 28.64 -19.81 -20.19
CA LYS A 586 28.91 -20.06 -21.62
C LYS A 586 29.38 -21.46 -21.98
N SER A 587 29.96 -22.18 -21.04
CA SER A 587 30.50 -23.55 -21.23
C SER A 587 29.43 -24.64 -21.11
N ALA A 588 28.24 -24.32 -20.60
CA ALA A 588 27.18 -25.28 -20.36
C ALA A 588 25.92 -24.91 -21.18
N GLU A 589 25.55 -25.81 -22.10
CA GLU A 589 24.27 -25.71 -22.78
C GLU A 589 23.11 -26.00 -21.81
N PRO A 590 21.98 -25.27 -21.88
CA PRO A 590 20.81 -25.60 -21.08
C PRO A 590 20.30 -27.02 -21.39
N GLU A 591 20.18 -27.85 -20.37
CA GLU A 591 19.75 -29.23 -20.51
C GLU A 591 18.21 -29.31 -20.58
N GLU A 592 17.68 -30.29 -21.31
CA GLU A 592 16.23 -30.58 -21.32
C GLU A 592 15.68 -30.86 -19.92
N GLU A 593 16.51 -31.44 -19.03
CA GLU A 593 16.15 -31.73 -17.65
C GLU A 593 15.75 -30.46 -16.88
N ASN A 594 16.35 -29.30 -17.21
CA ASN A 594 16.04 -28.03 -16.56
C ASN A 594 14.60 -27.57 -16.83
N VAL A 595 13.99 -27.95 -17.95
CA VAL A 595 12.62 -27.58 -18.34
C VAL A 595 11.63 -28.75 -18.24
N GLN A 596 12.08 -29.92 -17.82
CA GLN A 596 11.30 -31.16 -17.74
C GLN A 596 9.99 -31.00 -16.96
N MET A 597 10.00 -30.17 -15.93
CA MET A 597 8.81 -29.90 -15.11
C MET A 597 7.63 -29.38 -15.94
N TYR A 598 7.90 -28.59 -16.97
CA TYR A 598 6.88 -27.95 -17.82
C TYR A 598 6.75 -28.62 -19.19
N LYS A 599 7.18 -29.89 -19.33
CA LYS A 599 7.13 -30.62 -20.59
C LYS A 599 5.73 -30.74 -21.17
N ASN A 600 4.70 -30.80 -20.32
CA ASN A 600 3.29 -30.85 -20.76
C ASN A 600 2.73 -29.49 -21.18
N ASP A 601 3.42 -28.42 -20.87
CA ASP A 601 3.00 -27.04 -21.14
C ASP A 601 3.60 -26.50 -22.45
N ILE A 602 4.59 -27.19 -23.01
CA ILE A 602 5.26 -26.80 -24.26
C ILE A 602 4.51 -27.33 -25.50
N PRO A 603 4.45 -26.54 -26.59
CA PRO A 603 3.70 -26.90 -27.79
C PRO A 603 4.21 -28.16 -28.52
N ASN A 604 5.53 -28.37 -28.56
CA ASN A 604 6.14 -29.47 -29.26
C ASN A 604 7.44 -29.95 -28.61
N ALA A 605 7.35 -30.92 -27.75
CA ALA A 605 8.49 -31.48 -27.02
C ALA A 605 9.59 -32.06 -27.98
N GLY A 606 9.21 -32.51 -29.18
CA GLY A 606 10.18 -33.08 -30.13
C GLY A 606 11.15 -32.06 -30.73
N THR A 607 10.81 -30.77 -30.73
CA THR A 607 11.68 -29.70 -31.26
C THR A 607 12.45 -28.99 -30.16
N LEU A 608 12.17 -29.29 -28.88
CA LEU A 608 12.80 -28.63 -27.74
C LEU A 608 14.34 -28.69 -27.78
N PRO A 609 15.00 -29.82 -28.02
CA PRO A 609 16.47 -29.86 -28.04
C PRO A 609 17.07 -28.91 -29.08
N ALA A 610 16.48 -28.85 -30.27
CA ALA A 610 16.95 -27.95 -31.32
C ALA A 610 16.73 -26.46 -30.97
N GLU A 611 15.61 -26.13 -30.32
CA GLU A 611 15.35 -24.76 -29.83
C GLU A 611 16.35 -24.36 -28.74
N LEU A 612 16.61 -25.23 -27.77
CA LEU A 612 17.60 -25.01 -26.71
C LEU A 612 18.99 -24.75 -27.27
N HIS A 613 19.43 -25.60 -28.19
CA HIS A 613 20.73 -25.44 -28.85
C HIS A 613 20.83 -24.13 -29.63
N CYS A 614 19.85 -23.81 -30.48
CA CYS A 614 19.85 -22.55 -31.23
C CYS A 614 19.82 -21.31 -30.32
N TRP A 615 19.08 -21.38 -29.23
CA TRP A 615 18.99 -20.29 -28.23
C TRP A 615 20.33 -20.11 -27.51
N TRP A 616 20.95 -21.20 -27.07
CA TRP A 616 22.27 -21.18 -26.46
C TRP A 616 23.34 -20.63 -27.41
N VAL A 617 23.41 -21.11 -28.67
CA VAL A 617 24.34 -20.60 -29.69
C VAL A 617 24.18 -19.10 -29.88
N LYS A 618 22.94 -18.62 -29.96
CA LYS A 618 22.65 -17.18 -30.10
C LYS A 618 23.26 -16.33 -28.97
N TRP A 619 23.15 -16.79 -27.74
CA TRP A 619 23.53 -15.97 -26.57
C TRP A 619 24.94 -16.24 -26.04
N SER A 620 25.47 -17.48 -26.20
CA SER A 620 26.84 -17.82 -25.77
C SER A 620 27.91 -17.14 -26.63
N HIS A 621 27.61 -16.86 -27.90
CA HIS A 621 28.55 -16.27 -28.89
C HIS A 621 28.40 -14.75 -29.01
N LYS A 622 27.56 -14.11 -28.21
CA LYS A 622 27.37 -12.65 -28.28
C LYS A 622 28.65 -11.90 -27.92
N GLY A 623 28.95 -10.84 -28.68
CA GLY A 623 30.16 -10.03 -28.49
C GLY A 623 30.18 -9.27 -27.16
N LYS A 624 31.38 -9.01 -26.61
CA LYS A 624 31.54 -8.18 -25.43
C LYS A 624 31.02 -6.75 -25.69
N GLY A 625 30.05 -6.30 -24.88
CA GLY A 625 29.49 -4.94 -24.95
C GLY A 625 28.12 -4.83 -25.58
N GLU A 626 27.53 -5.91 -26.08
CA GLU A 626 26.12 -5.90 -26.47
C GLU A 626 25.20 -6.15 -25.26
N ALA A 627 24.11 -5.39 -25.15
CA ALA A 627 23.14 -5.57 -24.07
C ALA A 627 22.50 -6.98 -24.12
N VAL A 628 22.56 -7.67 -23.01
CA VAL A 628 21.98 -9.02 -22.83
C VAL A 628 20.81 -8.89 -21.86
N PRO A 629 19.61 -9.41 -22.23
CA PRO A 629 18.49 -9.44 -21.32
C PRO A 629 18.83 -10.12 -20.00
N SER A 630 18.61 -9.40 -18.88
CA SER A 630 18.97 -9.86 -17.54
C SER A 630 17.76 -10.33 -16.74
N THR A 631 16.55 -9.98 -17.19
CA THR A 631 15.31 -10.33 -16.51
C THR A 631 14.41 -11.20 -17.40
N LEU A 632 13.45 -11.88 -16.77
CA LEU A 632 12.40 -12.60 -17.47
C LEU A 632 11.58 -11.66 -18.35
N HIS A 633 11.29 -10.46 -17.85
CA HIS A 633 10.55 -9.45 -18.60
C HIS A 633 11.26 -9.05 -19.89
N GLU A 634 12.52 -8.64 -19.81
CA GLU A 634 13.33 -8.28 -20.98
C GLU A 634 13.44 -9.45 -21.97
N THR A 635 13.57 -10.69 -21.47
CA THR A 635 13.64 -11.89 -22.31
C THR A 635 12.33 -12.13 -23.05
N LEU A 636 11.18 -11.98 -22.38
CA LEU A 636 9.86 -12.12 -22.98
C LEU A 636 9.57 -11.04 -24.03
N GLN A 637 10.16 -9.84 -23.91
CA GLN A 637 9.98 -8.72 -24.84
C GLN A 637 10.88 -8.81 -26.09
N LEU A 638 11.76 -9.81 -26.19
CA LEU A 638 12.57 -9.99 -27.39
C LEU A 638 11.70 -10.24 -28.62
N ALA A 639 11.94 -9.49 -29.70
CA ALA A 639 11.14 -9.58 -30.92
C ALA A 639 11.18 -10.96 -31.61
N ASP A 640 12.26 -11.69 -31.36
CA ASP A 640 12.52 -13.02 -32.00
C ASP A 640 12.26 -14.20 -31.06
N VAL A 641 11.84 -13.98 -29.79
CA VAL A 641 11.47 -15.08 -28.87
C VAL A 641 10.34 -15.95 -29.43
N LYS A 642 9.46 -15.37 -30.25
CA LYS A 642 8.37 -16.07 -30.94
C LYS A 642 8.83 -17.19 -31.91
N PHE A 643 10.10 -17.20 -32.34
CA PHE A 643 10.67 -18.24 -33.14
C PHE A 643 11.10 -19.48 -32.34
N PHE A 644 10.98 -19.40 -30.99
CA PHE A 644 11.28 -20.46 -30.05
C PHE A 644 10.04 -20.80 -29.23
N PRO A 645 9.00 -21.41 -29.82
CA PRO A 645 7.69 -21.54 -29.20
C PRO A 645 7.69 -22.37 -27.91
N ASN A 646 8.52 -23.41 -27.79
CA ASN A 646 8.64 -24.20 -26.56
C ASN A 646 9.27 -23.39 -25.44
N MET A 647 10.33 -22.66 -25.75
CA MET A 647 10.99 -21.79 -24.77
C MET A 647 10.10 -20.64 -24.36
N LEU A 648 9.38 -20.02 -25.30
CA LEU A 648 8.43 -18.96 -24.99
C LEU A 648 7.34 -19.46 -24.01
N ALA A 649 6.85 -20.70 -24.22
CA ALA A 649 5.87 -21.30 -23.30
C ALA A 649 6.43 -21.43 -21.88
N VAL A 650 7.66 -21.95 -21.70
CA VAL A 650 8.31 -22.06 -20.40
C VAL A 650 8.55 -20.67 -19.79
N LEU A 651 9.07 -19.71 -20.57
CA LEU A 651 9.31 -18.35 -20.09
C LEU A 651 8.02 -17.64 -19.66
N ARG A 652 6.89 -17.88 -20.34
CA ARG A 652 5.58 -17.38 -19.93
C ARG A 652 5.14 -18.00 -18.60
N VAL A 653 5.30 -19.31 -18.42
CA VAL A 653 5.02 -19.97 -17.14
C VAL A 653 5.89 -19.37 -16.02
N MET A 654 7.20 -19.24 -16.27
CA MET A 654 8.12 -18.62 -15.31
C MET A 654 7.73 -17.17 -14.97
N GLY A 655 7.27 -16.41 -15.97
CA GLY A 655 6.78 -15.05 -15.79
C GLY A 655 5.53 -14.95 -14.89
N THR A 656 4.78 -16.04 -14.72
CA THR A 656 3.64 -16.06 -13.79
C THR A 656 4.05 -16.24 -12.33
N LEU A 657 5.26 -16.79 -12.08
CA LEU A 657 5.66 -17.16 -10.71
C LEU A 657 5.84 -15.92 -9.82
N PRO A 658 5.29 -15.94 -8.60
CA PRO A 658 5.32 -14.78 -7.71
C PRO A 658 6.71 -14.45 -7.11
N THR A 659 7.69 -15.32 -7.24
CA THR A 659 9.06 -15.12 -6.77
C THR A 659 9.74 -13.92 -7.46
N PHE A 660 9.44 -13.71 -8.75
CA PHE A 660 10.11 -12.68 -9.55
C PHE A 660 9.40 -11.33 -9.41
N THR A 661 10.20 -10.27 -9.28
CA THR A 661 9.69 -8.90 -9.22
C THR A 661 9.02 -8.52 -10.53
N LEU A 662 7.87 -7.87 -10.44
CA LEU A 662 7.21 -7.23 -11.57
C LEU A 662 7.88 -5.90 -11.89
N GLU A 663 7.94 -5.56 -13.18
CA GLU A 663 8.24 -4.18 -13.58
C GLU A 663 7.22 -3.22 -12.95
N SER A 664 7.69 -2.03 -12.58
CA SER A 664 6.83 -1.04 -11.89
C SER A 664 5.59 -0.64 -12.68
N SER A 665 5.62 -0.78 -14.01
CA SER A 665 4.46 -0.59 -14.89
C SER A 665 3.44 -1.73 -14.81
N CYS A 666 3.84 -2.89 -14.32
CA CYS A 666 3.03 -4.11 -14.22
C CYS A 666 2.48 -4.35 -12.80
N ASP A 667 3.13 -3.78 -11.77
CA ASP A 667 2.75 -3.88 -10.36
C ASP A 667 1.72 -2.80 -9.96
N VAL A 668 0.70 -2.63 -10.78
CA VAL A 668 -0.28 -1.56 -10.56
C VAL A 668 -1.36 -1.98 -9.58
N ALA A 669 -1.87 -3.21 -9.69
CA ALA A 669 -2.99 -3.68 -8.88
C ALA A 669 -2.65 -3.75 -7.39
N TYR A 670 -1.46 -4.27 -7.04
CA TYR A 670 -1.01 -4.34 -5.65
C TYR A 670 -0.82 -2.95 -5.03
N ARG A 671 -0.21 -2.02 -5.76
CA ARG A 671 -0.06 -0.64 -5.28
C ARG A 671 -1.41 0.05 -5.06
N ARG A 672 -2.37 -0.13 -5.98
CA ARG A 672 -3.74 0.41 -5.83
C ARG A 672 -4.45 -0.21 -4.63
N TYR A 673 -4.29 -1.53 -4.42
CA TYR A 673 -4.82 -2.20 -3.25
C TYR A 673 -4.25 -1.60 -1.95
N LYS A 674 -2.95 -1.41 -1.85
CA LYS A 674 -2.32 -0.76 -0.69
C LYS A 674 -2.85 0.66 -0.50
N MET A 675 -2.90 1.46 -1.56
CA MET A 675 -3.45 2.82 -1.51
C MET A 675 -4.93 2.84 -1.08
N TYR A 676 -5.74 1.89 -1.54
CA TYR A 676 -7.13 1.75 -1.11
C TYR A 676 -7.21 1.46 0.40
N MET A 677 -6.42 0.51 0.89
CA MET A 677 -6.40 0.14 2.31
C MET A 677 -5.88 1.27 3.21
N GLU A 678 -4.90 2.04 2.76
CA GLU A 678 -4.32 3.16 3.51
C GLU A 678 -5.21 4.40 3.53
N ASN A 679 -5.80 4.75 2.39
CA ASN A 679 -6.54 6.00 2.23
C ASN A 679 -8.04 5.89 2.53
N THR A 680 -8.58 4.67 2.62
CA THR A 680 -10.00 4.46 2.92
C THR A 680 -10.16 4.12 4.40
N PRO A 681 -10.83 4.97 5.19
CA PRO A 681 -11.14 4.66 6.59
C PRO A 681 -11.95 3.35 6.70
N ASP A 682 -11.71 2.56 7.75
CA ASP A 682 -12.28 1.22 7.95
C ASP A 682 -13.81 1.16 7.77
N LYS A 683 -14.52 2.17 8.28
CA LYS A 683 -15.97 2.30 8.19
C LYS A 683 -16.52 2.52 6.77
N PHE A 684 -15.66 2.92 5.82
CA PHE A 684 -16.03 3.13 4.42
C PHE A 684 -15.49 2.04 3.49
N ARG A 685 -14.69 1.11 4.00
CA ARG A 685 -14.19 0.00 3.20
C ARG A 685 -15.32 -0.95 2.82
N SER A 686 -15.35 -1.34 1.56
CA SER A 686 -16.30 -2.30 0.99
C SER A 686 -15.57 -3.26 0.06
N LYS A 687 -15.94 -4.54 0.11
CA LYS A 687 -15.38 -5.59 -0.77
C LYS A 687 -15.55 -5.24 -2.25
N SER A 688 -16.76 -4.87 -2.61
CA SER A 688 -17.15 -4.62 -4.01
C SER A 688 -16.61 -3.30 -4.53
N LEU A 689 -16.64 -2.22 -3.70
CA LEU A 689 -16.05 -0.94 -4.09
C LEU A 689 -14.52 -1.00 -4.19
N ALA A 690 -13.87 -1.84 -3.38
CA ALA A 690 -12.44 -2.11 -3.54
C ALA A 690 -12.14 -2.74 -4.90
N LEU A 691 -12.95 -3.70 -5.36
CA LEU A 691 -12.78 -4.33 -6.67
C LEU A 691 -12.89 -3.31 -7.81
N LEU A 692 -13.89 -2.42 -7.75
CA LEU A 692 -14.07 -1.31 -8.68
C LEU A 692 -12.88 -0.34 -8.66
N ASN A 693 -12.44 0.07 -7.48
CA ASN A 693 -11.35 1.03 -7.33
C ASN A 693 -10.01 0.48 -7.84
N ILE A 694 -9.66 -0.73 -7.44
CA ILE A 694 -8.36 -1.31 -7.77
C ILE A 694 -8.26 -1.63 -9.27
N ASN A 695 -9.37 -2.04 -9.88
CA ASN A 695 -9.48 -2.35 -11.31
C ASN A 695 -10.15 -1.22 -12.12
N TYR A 696 -9.97 0.06 -11.73
CA TYR A 696 -10.63 1.20 -12.38
C TYR A 696 -10.30 1.36 -13.87
N ASP A 697 -9.20 0.75 -14.34
CA ASP A 697 -8.77 0.74 -15.72
C ASP A 697 -9.46 -0.34 -16.59
N ALA A 698 -10.26 -1.21 -15.96
CA ALA A 698 -11.13 -2.13 -16.70
C ALA A 698 -12.18 -1.32 -17.47
N LYS A 699 -12.44 -1.72 -18.71
CA LYS A 699 -13.51 -1.11 -19.51
C LYS A 699 -14.84 -1.68 -19.04
N HIS A 700 -15.60 -0.86 -18.33
CA HIS A 700 -16.92 -1.26 -17.90
C HIS A 700 -17.92 -1.07 -19.05
N ASP A 701 -18.41 -2.16 -19.61
CA ASP A 701 -19.50 -2.15 -20.58
C ASP A 701 -20.83 -2.00 -19.83
N LEU A 702 -21.28 -0.74 -19.75
CA LEU A 702 -22.50 -0.38 -19.01
C LEU A 702 -23.75 -1.04 -19.60
N ASP A 703 -23.81 -1.21 -20.91
CA ASP A 703 -24.97 -1.84 -21.56
C ASP A 703 -25.07 -3.32 -21.17
N SER A 704 -23.92 -4.03 -21.14
CA SER A 704 -23.86 -5.40 -20.66
C SER A 704 -24.16 -5.52 -19.14
N MET A 705 -23.77 -4.53 -18.31
CA MET A 705 -24.14 -4.48 -16.89
C MET A 705 -25.65 -4.29 -16.70
N VAL A 706 -26.28 -3.43 -17.48
CA VAL A 706 -27.73 -3.22 -17.46
C VAL A 706 -28.47 -4.52 -17.86
N GLU A 707 -28.01 -5.19 -18.92
CA GLU A 707 -28.59 -6.47 -19.33
C GLU A 707 -28.44 -7.55 -18.26
N ALA A 708 -27.26 -7.64 -17.60
CA ALA A 708 -27.01 -8.54 -16.50
C ALA A 708 -27.95 -8.26 -15.32
N TYR A 709 -28.12 -6.99 -14.95
CA TYR A 709 -29.04 -6.58 -13.89
C TYR A 709 -30.48 -7.00 -14.19
N MET A 710 -30.99 -6.66 -15.38
CA MET A 710 -32.35 -6.97 -15.79
C MET A 710 -32.61 -8.50 -15.84
N LYS A 711 -31.59 -9.29 -16.17
CA LYS A 711 -31.67 -10.74 -16.16
C LYS A 711 -31.71 -11.32 -14.75
N THR A 712 -30.87 -10.78 -13.85
CA THR A 712 -30.75 -11.27 -12.47
C THR A 712 -31.92 -10.81 -11.61
N TYR A 713 -32.43 -9.59 -11.82
CA TYR A 713 -33.50 -8.97 -11.05
C TYR A 713 -34.69 -8.57 -11.95
N PRO A 714 -35.49 -9.55 -12.43
CA PRO A 714 -36.57 -9.29 -13.37
C PRO A 714 -37.76 -8.58 -12.75
N ASN A 715 -37.96 -8.63 -11.43
CA ASN A 715 -39.10 -8.05 -10.73
C ASN A 715 -38.86 -6.55 -10.42
N ARG A 716 -39.48 -5.66 -11.19
CA ARG A 716 -39.37 -4.22 -11.08
C ARG A 716 -40.13 -3.59 -9.91
N GLU A 717 -41.11 -4.30 -9.34
CA GLU A 717 -42.08 -3.79 -8.34
C GLU A 717 -41.67 -4.03 -6.88
N SER A 718 -40.59 -4.78 -6.60
CA SER A 718 -40.21 -5.18 -5.25
C SER A 718 -38.99 -4.46 -4.70
N VAL A 719 -38.56 -3.37 -5.32
CA VAL A 719 -37.29 -2.68 -4.95
C VAL A 719 -37.54 -1.24 -4.53
#